data_2f7d5f2d487f92eb884862913ede19ec
#
_entry.id   2f7d5f2d487f92eb884862913ede19ec
#
_cell.length_a   1.000
_cell.length_b   1.000
_cell.length_c   1.000
_cell.angle_alpha   90.00
_cell.angle_beta   90.00
_cell.angle_gamma   90.00
#
_symmetry.space_group_name_H-M   'P 1'
#
loop_
_entity.id
_entity.type
_entity.pdbx_description
1 polymer ?
#
loop_
_entity_poly.entity_id
_entity_poly.type
_entity_poly.pdbx_seq_one_letter_code
_entity_poly.pdbx_strand_id
1 'polypeptide(L)'
;RNPKILLLDEATSALDAESERIVQKALDKAAKGRTTIIIAHRLSTIRHADKIIAMKHGEIVEMGNHASLMLTKGLYHDLVMAQTFSDSVDLAGDGDDDEEEPVPLPEVVARRMSISAEARTNAAYSRQTSQVHDPFRNARNRAMSNVSIKSIQSRISIADMEAEMDPAGLRQRTMTAGVMTVVEPVEKSVKQDEMARLKQELKDEGIDPVSLGKILASSRTDWPRQVIGFLFVLLLGCVTPAYSVIFTQIIDVFTKDDETMLKQGRFYSLLFLILAFMQGSCVLGEVYFLGSGGERLTMRLRSRLFRNIISHEIAYFDTPKHATGKICTRLSTDVPQIRTAVDYRIGTVASTFISILMGVIIAFLFGWQMALVTLAVFPIFALGLVMRHRVLTGKGKLSAKEIEESGKVAMEAIENIRTVQALTREELFYEKFCNSLDKVVQYSVRQAVIQGASYGFASCSLFVMLAIATRIGIIFIQDDIMTPIKVLRVMYAISLTTNTLGLATSYIPEYMKAKLAGGIVFNMLDDEPKIDNLTQEGKRATLNGNITFKNVRFCYPERPQIKVLQGLNLEIKRGQTVALVGASGCGKSTTIQLIERFYDADSGHVMLDDNDIRDLNPHHTRSQIALVSQEPTLFDCSIRENIIYGIEENVEQERVERAAKLANVHDFIASLPYGYDTNVGERGTQLSGGQKQRIAIARALVRNPKILLLDEATSALDTESEKMVQEALDQAREGRTCLVIAHRLSSIVNSDVIAVVQKGVIVEKG
;
A
#
# COMPACT_ATOMS: atom_id res chain seq x y z
N ARG A 1 2.84 37.96 0.46
CA ARG A 1 1.44 38.32 0.15
C ARG A 1 0.94 39.59 0.84
N ASN A 2 1.46 39.93 2.00
CA ASN A 2 0.98 41.03 2.83
C ASN A 2 -0.55 41.01 3.07
N PRO A 3 -1.09 39.91 3.68
CA PRO A 3 -2.52 39.79 3.92
C PRO A 3 -3.02 40.83 4.91
N LYS A 4 -4.28 41.26 4.78
CA LYS A 4 -4.93 42.14 5.75
C LYS A 4 -5.44 41.37 6.98
N ILE A 5 -5.78 40.10 6.80
CA ILE A 5 -6.24 39.19 7.84
C ILE A 5 -5.24 38.03 7.96
N LEU A 6 -4.81 37.74 9.18
CA LEU A 6 -3.93 36.63 9.51
C LEU A 6 -4.68 35.66 10.41
N LEU A 7 -4.72 34.37 10.02
CA LEU A 7 -5.32 33.31 10.82
C LEU A 7 -4.20 32.40 11.33
N LEU A 8 -4.14 32.20 12.63
CA LEU A 8 -3.17 31.36 13.32
C LEU A 8 -3.94 30.26 14.06
N ASP A 9 -3.78 29.02 13.64
CA ASP A 9 -4.41 27.85 14.23
C ASP A 9 -3.33 26.98 14.88
N GLU A 10 -3.24 27.02 16.21
CA GLU A 10 -2.28 26.28 17.04
C GLU A 10 -0.83 26.30 16.53
N ALA A 11 -0.38 27.42 16.01
CA ALA A 11 0.89 27.55 15.27
C ALA A 11 2.17 27.20 16.09
N THR A 12 2.06 26.99 17.42
CA THR A 12 3.18 26.68 18.32
C THR A 12 2.96 25.42 19.16
N SER A 13 1.88 24.67 18.96
CA SER A 13 1.48 23.54 19.82
C SER A 13 2.49 22.40 19.87
N ALA A 14 3.23 22.15 18.79
CA ALA A 14 4.15 21.01 18.62
C ALA A 14 5.65 21.41 18.80
N LEU A 15 5.95 22.60 19.35
CA LEU A 15 7.31 23.10 19.45
C LEU A 15 7.85 22.99 20.89
N ASP A 16 9.15 22.72 21.01
CA ASP A 16 9.91 22.86 22.24
C ASP A 16 10.00 24.32 22.67
N ALA A 17 10.25 24.59 23.95
CA ALA A 17 10.19 25.94 24.53
C ALA A 17 11.12 26.95 23.86
N GLU A 18 12.30 26.55 23.37
CA GLU A 18 13.24 27.43 22.70
C GLU A 18 12.79 27.78 21.28
N SER A 19 12.37 26.80 20.51
CA SER A 19 11.81 26.97 19.17
C SER A 19 10.50 27.77 19.22
N GLU A 20 9.63 27.52 20.20
CA GLU A 20 8.40 28.28 20.42
C GLU A 20 8.67 29.75 20.59
N ARG A 21 9.66 30.13 21.43
CA ARG A 21 10.03 31.55 21.67
C ARG A 21 10.51 32.26 20.39
N ILE A 22 11.21 31.56 19.51
CA ILE A 22 11.66 32.08 18.22
C ILE A 22 10.48 32.30 17.27
N VAL A 23 9.60 31.29 17.17
CA VAL A 23 8.41 31.31 16.30
C VAL A 23 7.42 32.36 16.80
N GLN A 24 7.18 32.47 18.13
CA GLN A 24 6.28 33.46 18.71
C GLN A 24 6.73 34.89 18.38
N LYS A 25 8.03 35.21 18.49
CA LYS A 25 8.57 36.52 18.08
C LYS A 25 8.33 36.82 16.60
N ALA A 26 8.40 35.80 15.73
CA ALA A 26 8.13 35.96 14.31
C ALA A 26 6.62 36.18 14.04
N LEU A 27 5.74 35.48 14.77
CA LEU A 27 4.30 35.65 14.70
C LEU A 27 3.85 37.03 15.20
N ASP A 28 4.38 37.50 16.32
CA ASP A 28 4.09 38.83 16.86
C ASP A 28 4.51 39.96 15.89
N LYS A 29 5.64 39.76 15.21
CA LYS A 29 6.09 40.68 14.14
C LYS A 29 5.16 40.61 12.92
N ALA A 30 4.68 39.43 12.58
CA ALA A 30 3.77 39.23 11.45
C ALA A 30 2.36 39.77 11.75
N ALA A 31 1.90 39.74 12.99
CA ALA A 31 0.58 40.25 13.42
C ALA A 31 0.48 41.80 13.38
N LYS A 32 1.59 42.51 13.50
CA LYS A 32 1.57 43.99 13.53
C LYS A 32 0.94 44.60 12.29
N GLY A 33 -0.07 45.46 12.52
CA GLY A 33 -0.79 46.17 11.46
C GLY A 33 -1.76 45.33 10.67
N ARG A 34 -2.17 44.14 11.20
CA ARG A 34 -3.15 43.24 10.59
C ARG A 34 -4.22 42.84 11.58
N THR A 35 -5.40 42.51 11.05
CA THR A 35 -6.41 41.82 11.85
C THR A 35 -5.99 40.35 12.00
N THR A 36 -5.72 39.94 13.26
CA THR A 36 -5.23 38.60 13.55
C THR A 36 -6.23 37.82 14.39
N ILE A 37 -6.59 36.61 13.95
CA ILE A 37 -7.39 35.65 14.72
C ILE A 37 -6.44 34.51 15.11
N ILE A 38 -6.35 34.23 16.42
CA ILE A 38 -5.45 33.24 16.98
C ILE A 38 -6.29 32.19 17.70
N ILE A 39 -6.13 30.93 17.33
CA ILE A 39 -6.59 29.78 18.08
C ILE A 39 -5.36 29.22 18.77
N ALA A 40 -5.36 29.18 20.10
CA ALA A 40 -4.22 28.70 20.86
C ALA A 40 -4.65 27.98 22.14
N HIS A 41 -3.90 26.96 22.49
CA HIS A 41 -4.03 26.23 23.74
C HIS A 41 -3.04 26.70 24.83
N ARG A 42 -2.06 27.54 24.46
CA ARG A 42 -1.07 28.10 25.39
C ARG A 42 -1.36 29.54 25.74
N LEU A 43 -1.35 29.82 27.03
CA LEU A 43 -1.64 31.14 27.61
C LEU A 43 -0.66 32.24 27.14
N SER A 44 0.61 31.89 26.99
CA SER A 44 1.67 32.76 26.48
C SER A 44 1.31 33.42 25.16
N THR A 45 0.60 32.69 24.30
CA THR A 45 0.24 33.16 22.95
C THR A 45 -0.93 34.15 22.93
N ILE A 46 -1.89 34.02 23.90
CA ILE A 46 -3.15 34.78 23.89
C ILE A 46 -3.19 35.93 24.88
N ARG A 47 -2.25 35.99 25.83
CA ARG A 47 -2.24 36.97 26.91
C ARG A 47 -2.19 38.44 26.42
N HIS A 48 -1.58 38.66 25.26
CA HIS A 48 -1.42 40.00 24.65
C HIS A 48 -2.47 40.32 23.59
N ALA A 49 -3.48 39.48 23.42
CA ALA A 49 -4.58 39.73 22.47
C ALA A 49 -5.47 40.88 22.94
N ASP A 50 -5.90 41.74 22.02
CA ASP A 50 -6.81 42.83 22.32
C ASP A 50 -8.16 42.33 22.83
N LYS A 51 -8.58 41.19 22.35
CA LYS A 51 -9.86 40.56 22.68
C LYS A 51 -9.74 39.04 22.76
N ILE A 52 -10.11 38.46 23.86
CA ILE A 52 -10.14 37.04 24.09
C ILE A 52 -11.59 36.55 24.10
N ILE A 53 -11.87 35.46 23.43
CA ILE A 53 -13.19 34.81 23.35
C ILE A 53 -13.04 33.39 23.88
N ALA A 54 -13.70 33.09 25.01
CA ALA A 54 -13.76 31.73 25.54
C ALA A 54 -15.01 31.02 25.02
N MET A 55 -14.82 29.86 24.41
CA MET A 55 -15.89 29.06 23.79
C MET A 55 -16.05 27.71 24.50
N LYS A 56 -17.32 27.27 24.61
CA LYS A 56 -17.65 25.94 25.13
C LYS A 56 -18.78 25.33 24.33
N HIS A 57 -18.59 24.12 23.83
CA HIS A 57 -19.56 23.39 23.00
C HIS A 57 -20.06 24.19 21.76
N GLY A 58 -19.20 25.01 21.17
CA GLY A 58 -19.51 25.83 19.98
C GLY A 58 -20.22 27.16 20.31
N GLU A 59 -20.47 27.49 21.58
CA GLU A 59 -21.06 28.74 22.01
C GLU A 59 -20.02 29.64 22.68
N ILE A 60 -20.15 30.95 22.48
CA ILE A 60 -19.32 31.97 23.14
C ILE A 60 -19.85 32.14 24.58
N VAL A 61 -19.02 31.80 25.57
CA VAL A 61 -19.38 31.88 26.98
C VAL A 61 -18.91 33.20 27.59
N GLU A 62 -17.69 33.62 27.22
CA GLU A 62 -17.06 34.83 27.78
C GLU A 62 -16.32 35.58 26.69
N MET A 63 -16.24 36.89 26.87
CA MET A 63 -15.55 37.77 25.93
C MET A 63 -15.00 39.00 26.66
N GLY A 64 -13.69 39.27 26.50
CA GLY A 64 -13.04 40.41 27.15
C GLY A 64 -11.55 40.46 26.85
N ASN A 65 -10.79 41.26 27.60
CA ASN A 65 -9.34 41.22 27.63
C ASN A 65 -8.86 40.35 28.80
N HIS A 66 -7.56 40.00 28.83
CA HIS A 66 -7.00 39.16 29.88
C HIS A 66 -7.35 39.64 31.30
N ALA A 67 -7.20 40.94 31.58
CA ALA A 67 -7.44 41.53 32.90
C ALA A 67 -8.93 41.43 33.31
N SER A 68 -9.85 41.74 32.40
CA SER A 68 -11.29 41.66 32.69
C SER A 68 -11.78 40.24 32.91
N LEU A 69 -11.31 39.26 32.12
CA LEU A 69 -11.71 37.86 32.23
C LEU A 69 -11.11 37.17 33.47
N MET A 70 -9.95 37.62 33.93
CA MET A 70 -9.39 37.14 35.22
C MET A 70 -10.19 37.62 36.41
N LEU A 71 -10.78 38.86 36.36
CA LEU A 71 -11.64 39.38 37.40
C LEU A 71 -13.01 38.71 37.50
N THR A 72 -13.57 38.24 36.37
CA THR A 72 -14.87 37.58 36.30
C THR A 72 -14.86 36.16 36.90
N LYS A 73 -13.66 35.57 37.11
CA LYS A 73 -13.48 34.21 37.64
C LYS A 73 -14.36 33.16 36.97
N GLY A 74 -14.48 33.21 35.66
CA GLY A 74 -15.26 32.30 34.83
C GLY A 74 -14.40 31.22 34.12
N LEU A 75 -14.88 30.72 32.99
CA LEU A 75 -14.23 29.67 32.20
C LEU A 75 -12.78 30.00 31.83
N TYR A 76 -12.52 31.25 31.42
CA TYR A 76 -11.15 31.69 31.06
C TYR A 76 -10.22 31.68 32.28
N HIS A 77 -10.66 32.18 33.42
CA HIS A 77 -9.90 32.15 34.65
C HIS A 77 -9.52 30.71 35.04
N ASP A 78 -10.48 29.76 34.99
CA ASP A 78 -10.24 28.36 35.30
C ASP A 78 -9.21 27.72 34.38
N LEU A 79 -9.25 28.04 33.08
CA LEU A 79 -8.25 27.58 32.11
C LEU A 79 -6.85 28.16 32.38
N VAL A 80 -6.78 29.44 32.75
CA VAL A 80 -5.52 30.10 33.12
C VAL A 80 -4.92 29.52 34.37
N MET A 81 -5.73 29.29 35.43
CA MET A 81 -5.26 28.70 36.67
C MET A 81 -4.80 27.25 36.50
N ALA A 82 -5.47 26.48 35.65
CA ALA A 82 -5.05 25.13 35.33
C ALA A 82 -3.68 25.08 34.64
N GLN A 83 -3.38 26.04 33.76
CA GLN A 83 -2.07 26.14 33.08
C GLN A 83 -0.98 26.71 33.97
N THR A 84 -1.27 27.72 34.78
CA THR A 84 -0.27 28.32 35.70
C THR A 84 0.14 27.36 36.81
N PHE A 85 -0.73 26.46 37.25
CA PHE A 85 -0.35 25.37 38.13
C PHE A 85 0.59 24.36 37.46
N SER A 86 0.39 24.07 36.17
CA SER A 86 1.28 23.24 35.39
C SER A 86 2.66 23.90 35.24
N ASP A 87 2.68 25.20 34.87
CA ASP A 87 3.92 25.98 34.65
C ASP A 87 4.68 26.28 35.94
N SER A 88 4.01 26.40 37.10
CA SER A 88 4.67 26.64 38.39
C SER A 88 5.31 25.38 38.98
N VAL A 89 4.81 24.21 38.63
CA VAL A 89 5.47 22.95 38.95
C VAL A 89 6.74 22.77 38.08
N ASP A 90 6.74 23.32 36.86
CA ASP A 90 7.90 23.27 35.95
C ASP A 90 9.00 24.29 36.30
N LEU A 91 8.71 25.32 37.08
CA LEU A 91 9.65 26.39 37.48
C LEU A 91 10.22 26.27 38.90
N ALA A 92 9.68 25.32 39.72
CA ALA A 92 10.13 25.12 41.12
C ALA A 92 11.42 24.29 41.25
N GLY A 93 12.16 24.07 40.15
CA GLY A 93 13.39 23.27 40.11
C GLY A 93 14.70 24.05 40.14
N ASP A 94 14.69 25.39 40.22
CA ASP A 94 15.91 26.23 40.30
C ASP A 94 15.75 27.34 41.31
N GLY A 95 16.27 27.18 42.51
CA GLY A 95 16.45 28.29 43.46
C GLY A 95 16.31 27.91 44.92
N ASP A 96 17.43 27.85 45.56
CA ASP A 96 17.77 27.85 46.99
C ASP A 96 16.68 28.06 48.07
N ASP A 97 16.84 27.23 49.08
CA ASP A 97 16.42 27.33 50.46
C ASP A 97 15.78 28.64 50.97
N ASP A 98 14.48 28.61 51.18
CA ASP A 98 13.85 29.30 52.29
C ASP A 98 12.55 28.60 52.67
N GLU A 99 12.48 28.11 53.89
CA GLU A 99 11.34 27.43 54.50
C GLU A 99 10.13 28.35 54.61
N GLU A 100 9.10 28.13 53.75
CA GLU A 100 7.74 28.60 54.01
C GLU A 100 6.76 27.39 54.03
N GLU A 101 6.07 27.20 55.17
CA GLU A 101 5.06 26.17 55.38
C GLU A 101 3.94 26.24 54.34
N PRO A 102 3.41 25.08 53.85
CA PRO A 102 2.37 25.05 52.84
C PRO A 102 1.04 25.56 53.45
N VAL A 103 0.53 26.63 52.87
CA VAL A 103 -0.80 27.17 53.18
C VAL A 103 -1.88 26.17 52.74
N PRO A 104 -2.80 25.73 53.62
CA PRO A 104 -3.84 24.75 53.25
C PRO A 104 -4.83 25.38 52.25
N LEU A 105 -5.17 24.64 51.22
CA LEU A 105 -6.19 24.97 50.24
C LEU A 105 -7.54 25.29 50.89
N PRO A 106 -8.24 26.36 50.52
CA PRO A 106 -9.55 26.67 51.05
C PRO A 106 -10.58 25.57 50.73
N GLU A 107 -11.22 25.00 51.72
CA GLU A 107 -12.30 23.98 51.62
C GLU A 107 -13.43 24.31 50.62
N VAL A 108 -13.52 25.56 50.19
CA VAL A 108 -14.52 26.07 49.24
C VAL A 108 -14.30 25.54 47.80
N VAL A 109 -13.06 25.23 47.44
CA VAL A 109 -12.75 24.74 46.05
C VAL A 109 -13.07 23.25 45.89
N ALA A 110 -12.78 22.45 46.93
CA ALA A 110 -13.11 21.02 46.94
C ALA A 110 -14.64 20.76 46.96
N ARG A 111 -15.39 21.63 47.66
CA ARG A 111 -16.86 21.51 47.76
C ARG A 111 -17.59 21.95 46.48
N ARG A 112 -16.99 22.86 45.65
CA ARG A 112 -17.56 23.23 44.33
C ARG A 112 -17.31 22.21 43.23
N MET A 113 -16.23 21.46 43.28
CA MET A 113 -15.97 20.37 42.32
C MET A 113 -16.92 19.19 42.56
N SER A 114 -17.26 18.83 43.81
CA SER A 114 -18.25 17.78 44.13
C SER A 114 -19.69 18.17 43.75
N ILE A 115 -20.07 19.44 43.91
CA ILE A 115 -21.41 19.94 43.54
C ILE A 115 -21.59 20.02 42.02
N SER A 116 -20.52 20.26 41.26
CA SER A 116 -20.57 20.24 39.77
C SER A 116 -20.71 18.83 39.22
N ALA A 117 -20.22 17.81 39.91
CA ALA A 117 -20.37 16.40 39.52
C ALA A 117 -21.81 15.88 39.77
N GLU A 118 -22.41 16.24 40.90
CA GLU A 118 -23.80 15.86 41.20
C GLU A 118 -24.86 16.59 40.35
N ALA A 119 -24.60 17.83 39.94
CA ALA A 119 -25.48 18.54 39.02
C ALA A 119 -25.47 17.98 37.60
N ARG A 120 -24.37 17.31 37.16
CA ARG A 120 -24.28 16.67 35.87
C ARG A 120 -25.05 15.35 35.78
N THR A 121 -25.18 14.60 36.87
CA THR A 121 -25.94 13.35 36.92
C THR A 121 -27.47 13.60 36.91
N ASN A 122 -27.95 14.70 37.46
CA ASN A 122 -29.38 15.02 37.49
C ASN A 122 -29.89 15.72 36.19
N ALA A 123 -29.02 16.32 35.38
CA ALA A 123 -29.40 16.91 34.11
C ALA A 123 -29.52 15.88 32.95
N ALA A 124 -28.90 14.70 33.11
CA ALA A 124 -29.00 13.61 32.12
C ALA A 124 -30.34 12.85 32.20
N TYR A 125 -31.04 12.89 33.34
CA TYR A 125 -32.29 12.13 33.54
C TYR A 125 -33.55 12.87 33.08
N SER A 126 -33.52 14.17 32.80
CA SER A 126 -34.71 14.96 32.43
C SER A 126 -34.88 15.26 30.92
N ARG A 127 -34.06 14.69 30.05
CA ARG A 127 -34.13 14.91 28.58
C ARG A 127 -34.66 13.72 27.76
N GLN A 128 -35.45 12.86 28.39
CA GLN A 128 -36.03 11.70 27.69
C GLN A 128 -37.48 11.88 27.20
N THR A 129 -37.97 13.09 27.01
CA THR A 129 -39.26 13.32 26.32
C THR A 129 -39.26 14.65 25.59
N SER A 130 -38.72 14.68 24.35
CA SER A 130 -39.29 15.48 23.26
C SER A 130 -38.64 15.08 21.94
N GLN A 131 -39.37 14.28 21.18
CA GLN A 131 -39.07 14.05 19.77
C GLN A 131 -39.33 15.35 19.01
N VAL A 132 -38.30 16.00 18.53
CA VAL A 132 -38.39 16.98 17.45
C VAL A 132 -37.75 16.41 16.22
N HIS A 133 -38.57 16.20 15.21
CA HIS A 133 -38.15 15.76 13.87
C HIS A 133 -37.26 16.83 13.24
N ASP A 134 -36.00 16.49 13.02
CA ASP A 134 -35.07 17.29 12.23
C ASP A 134 -35.04 16.80 10.78
N PRO A 135 -35.57 17.57 9.81
CA PRO A 135 -35.69 17.16 8.41
C PRO A 135 -34.31 17.15 7.67
N PHE A 136 -33.27 17.67 8.26
CA PHE A 136 -31.96 17.79 7.59
C PHE A 136 -31.02 16.56 7.76
N ARG A 137 -31.31 15.69 8.72
CA ARG A 137 -30.46 14.48 8.96
C ARG A 137 -30.63 13.43 7.86
N ASN A 138 -31.80 13.35 7.23
CA ASN A 138 -32.10 12.43 6.12
C ASN A 138 -31.54 12.90 4.76
N ALA A 139 -31.27 14.21 4.60
CA ALA A 139 -30.69 14.75 3.37
C ALA A 139 -29.17 14.47 3.27
N ARG A 140 -28.46 14.44 4.41
CA ARG A 140 -27.00 14.22 4.43
C ARG A 140 -26.62 12.76 4.15
N ASN A 141 -27.38 11.80 4.65
CA ASN A 141 -27.15 10.37 4.37
C ASN A 141 -27.59 9.94 2.96
N ARG A 142 -28.57 10.66 2.35
CA ARG A 142 -28.91 10.47 0.94
C ARG A 142 -27.91 11.10 -0.03
N ALA A 143 -27.23 12.18 0.37
CA ALA A 143 -26.20 12.80 -0.45
C ALA A 143 -24.91 11.97 -0.53
N MET A 144 -24.51 11.28 0.55
CA MET A 144 -23.31 10.42 0.53
C MET A 144 -23.52 9.07 -0.19
N SER A 145 -24.71 8.48 -0.11
CA SER A 145 -25.02 7.27 -0.87
C SER A 145 -25.20 7.53 -2.38
N ASN A 146 -25.66 8.74 -2.75
CA ASN A 146 -25.87 9.11 -4.17
C ASN A 146 -24.58 9.52 -4.91
N VAL A 147 -23.52 9.94 -4.21
CA VAL A 147 -22.24 10.28 -4.88
C VAL A 147 -21.49 9.03 -5.35
N SER A 148 -21.58 7.92 -4.61
CA SER A 148 -20.96 6.65 -5.03
C SER A 148 -21.70 5.97 -6.19
N ILE A 149 -23.01 6.14 -6.27
CA ILE A 149 -23.85 5.56 -7.34
C ILE A 149 -23.82 6.43 -8.61
N LYS A 150 -23.75 7.76 -8.48
CA LYS A 150 -23.65 8.65 -9.65
C LYS A 150 -22.32 8.56 -10.38
N SER A 151 -21.22 8.19 -9.73
CA SER A 151 -19.94 7.97 -10.41
C SER A 151 -19.92 6.69 -11.27
N ILE A 152 -20.77 5.72 -10.96
CA ILE A 152 -20.96 4.50 -11.76
C ILE A 152 -22.02 4.74 -12.86
N GLN A 153 -23.08 5.46 -12.55
CA GLN A 153 -24.12 5.79 -13.53
C GLN A 153 -23.66 6.83 -14.57
N SER A 154 -22.73 7.75 -14.24
CA SER A 154 -22.18 8.67 -15.25
C SER A 154 -21.29 7.99 -16.29
N ARG A 155 -20.68 6.84 -15.95
CA ARG A 155 -19.95 6.03 -16.94
C ARG A 155 -20.85 5.21 -17.87
N ILE A 156 -22.04 4.84 -17.41
CA ILE A 156 -23.04 4.14 -18.23
C ILE A 156 -23.79 5.15 -19.13
N SER A 157 -24.06 6.36 -18.63
CA SER A 157 -24.75 7.42 -19.38
C SER A 157 -23.93 8.02 -20.54
N ILE A 158 -22.60 7.95 -20.50
CA ILE A 158 -21.75 8.38 -21.63
C ILE A 158 -21.76 7.35 -22.76
N ALA A 159 -21.84 6.05 -22.43
CA ALA A 159 -22.00 4.99 -23.41
C ALA A 159 -23.39 5.01 -24.07
N ASP A 160 -24.44 5.39 -23.33
CA ASP A 160 -25.81 5.50 -23.86
C ASP A 160 -26.02 6.78 -24.70
N MET A 161 -25.30 7.88 -24.42
CA MET A 161 -25.33 9.09 -25.23
C MET A 161 -24.63 8.98 -26.60
N GLU A 162 -23.61 8.11 -26.69
CA GLU A 162 -22.96 7.79 -28.00
C GLU A 162 -23.82 6.82 -28.84
N ALA A 163 -24.78 6.12 -28.22
CA ALA A 163 -25.68 5.18 -28.90
C ALA A 163 -26.93 5.90 -29.52
N GLU A 164 -27.27 7.12 -29.12
CA GLU A 164 -28.43 7.88 -29.62
C GLU A 164 -28.12 8.79 -30.81
N MET A 165 -26.85 8.98 -31.15
CA MET A 165 -26.47 9.75 -32.34
C MET A 165 -26.17 8.84 -33.53
N ASP A 166 -27.19 8.60 -34.33
CA ASP A 166 -27.19 8.04 -35.69
C ASP A 166 -27.39 6.52 -35.84
N PRO A 167 -28.65 6.04 -35.86
CA PRO A 167 -28.97 4.64 -36.13
C PRO A 167 -28.73 4.19 -37.59
N ALA A 168 -28.48 5.09 -38.52
CA ALA A 168 -28.26 4.77 -39.93
C ALA A 168 -26.77 4.40 -40.23
N GLY A 169 -25.83 4.92 -39.47
CA GLY A 169 -24.40 4.64 -39.64
C GLY A 169 -23.93 3.26 -39.10
N LEU A 170 -24.68 2.68 -38.17
CA LEU A 170 -24.29 1.42 -37.54
C LEU A 170 -24.58 0.17 -38.40
N ARG A 171 -25.54 0.23 -39.34
CA ARG A 171 -25.91 -0.93 -40.19
C ARG A 171 -24.91 -1.23 -41.31
N GLN A 172 -24.06 -0.30 -41.69
CA GLN A 172 -23.05 -0.52 -42.70
C GLN A 172 -21.68 -1.01 -42.19
N ARG A 173 -21.46 -0.96 -40.84
CA ARG A 173 -20.20 -1.42 -40.24
C ARG A 173 -20.20 -2.84 -39.69
N THR A 174 -21.33 -3.51 -39.67
CA THR A 174 -21.45 -4.88 -39.12
C THR A 174 -21.29 -6.01 -40.15
N MET A 175 -20.95 -5.71 -41.39
CA MET A 175 -20.76 -6.75 -42.44
C MET A 175 -19.33 -6.91 -42.96
N THR A 176 -18.33 -6.35 -42.33
CA THR A 176 -16.94 -6.75 -42.58
C THR A 176 -16.41 -7.45 -41.36
N ALA A 177 -16.44 -8.77 -41.49
CA ALA A 177 -15.93 -9.73 -40.52
C ALA A 177 -14.51 -9.39 -40.05
N GLY A 178 -14.33 -9.51 -38.80
CA GLY A 178 -13.06 -9.87 -38.25
C GLY A 178 -12.26 -8.73 -37.66
N VAL A 179 -12.11 -8.91 -36.39
CA VAL A 179 -11.06 -8.44 -35.51
C VAL A 179 -11.45 -7.28 -34.63
N MET A 180 -12.04 -7.65 -33.53
CA MET A 180 -11.53 -7.24 -32.21
C MET A 180 -10.15 -6.64 -32.26
N THR A 181 -10.05 -5.39 -31.88
CA THR A 181 -8.90 -4.84 -31.13
C THR A 181 -8.95 -3.33 -31.15
N VAL A 182 -9.70 -2.70 -30.26
CA VAL A 182 -9.60 -1.25 -30.05
C VAL A 182 -9.58 -0.85 -28.56
N VAL A 183 -9.12 -1.74 -27.69
CA VAL A 183 -8.91 -1.39 -26.26
C VAL A 183 -7.42 -1.53 -25.86
N GLU A 184 -6.49 -1.54 -26.81
CA GLU A 184 -5.08 -1.79 -26.51
C GLU A 184 -4.12 -0.60 -26.21
N PRO A 185 -4.41 0.68 -26.44
CA PRO A 185 -3.37 1.71 -26.26
C PRO A 185 -3.05 2.04 -24.79
N VAL A 186 -4.04 2.08 -23.92
CA VAL A 186 -3.84 2.48 -22.52
C VAL A 186 -3.19 1.35 -21.69
N GLU A 187 -3.59 0.13 -21.93
CA GLU A 187 -3.03 -1.04 -21.24
C GLU A 187 -1.56 -1.33 -21.65
N LYS A 188 -1.16 -0.98 -22.87
CA LYS A 188 0.23 -1.17 -23.35
C LYS A 188 1.21 -0.13 -22.82
N SER A 189 0.80 1.12 -22.58
CA SER A 189 1.67 2.14 -21.97
C SER A 189 1.99 1.76 -20.51
N VAL A 190 1.00 1.39 -19.73
CA VAL A 190 1.16 0.94 -18.34
C VAL A 190 2.08 -0.29 -18.27
N LYS A 191 1.94 -1.26 -19.20
CA LYS A 191 2.79 -2.46 -19.25
C LYS A 191 4.26 -2.17 -19.60
N GLN A 192 4.53 -1.10 -20.34
CA GLN A 192 5.92 -0.70 -20.70
C GLN A 192 6.61 0.03 -19.54
N ASP A 193 5.88 0.84 -18.81
CA ASP A 193 6.37 1.53 -17.62
C ASP A 193 6.74 0.54 -16.52
N GLU A 194 5.94 -0.52 -16.35
CA GLU A 194 6.25 -1.62 -15.42
C GLU A 194 7.57 -2.34 -15.80
N MET A 195 7.80 -2.61 -17.09
CA MET A 195 9.06 -3.27 -17.52
C MET A 195 10.27 -2.36 -17.29
N ALA A 196 10.14 -1.05 -17.49
CA ALA A 196 11.21 -0.08 -17.23
C ALA A 196 11.49 0.02 -15.73
N ARG A 197 10.43 0.09 -14.91
CA ARG A 197 10.50 0.06 -13.45
C ARG A 197 11.24 -1.19 -12.96
N LEU A 198 10.79 -2.39 -13.36
CA LEU A 198 11.40 -3.65 -12.95
C LEU A 198 12.87 -3.76 -13.35
N LYS A 199 13.24 -3.27 -14.55
CA LYS A 199 14.64 -3.24 -14.98
C LYS A 199 15.49 -2.28 -14.18
N GLN A 200 14.96 -1.13 -13.83
CA GLN A 200 15.66 -0.14 -13.04
C GLN A 200 15.86 -0.65 -11.62
N GLU A 201 14.81 -1.19 -10.99
CA GLU A 201 14.85 -1.76 -9.65
C GLU A 201 15.86 -2.93 -9.54
N LEU A 202 15.85 -3.86 -10.53
CA LEU A 202 16.85 -4.94 -10.58
C LEU A 202 18.29 -4.40 -10.68
N LYS A 203 18.49 -3.35 -11.48
CA LYS A 203 19.81 -2.72 -11.64
C LYS A 203 20.24 -2.01 -10.36
N ASP A 204 19.32 -1.29 -9.71
CA ASP A 204 19.58 -0.56 -8.47
C ASP A 204 19.85 -1.52 -7.29
N GLU A 205 19.22 -2.70 -7.31
CA GLU A 205 19.40 -3.74 -6.29
C GLU A 205 20.53 -4.72 -6.64
N GLY A 206 21.10 -4.67 -7.86
CA GLY A 206 22.18 -5.58 -8.31
C GLY A 206 21.72 -7.02 -8.49
N ILE A 207 20.43 -7.24 -8.82
CA ILE A 207 19.81 -8.56 -8.94
C ILE A 207 19.72 -9.00 -10.39
N ASP A 208 20.01 -10.26 -10.67
CA ASP A 208 19.86 -10.85 -12.00
C ASP A 208 18.42 -11.33 -12.25
N PRO A 209 17.92 -11.27 -13.50
CA PRO A 209 16.64 -11.85 -13.88
C PRO A 209 16.60 -13.35 -13.59
N VAL A 210 15.49 -13.83 -13.03
CA VAL A 210 15.35 -15.24 -12.68
C VAL A 210 15.38 -16.14 -13.91
N SER A 211 15.96 -17.34 -13.79
CA SER A 211 15.90 -18.37 -14.83
C SER A 211 14.52 -19.01 -14.90
N LEU A 212 14.08 -19.43 -16.11
CA LEU A 212 12.82 -20.17 -16.27
C LEU A 212 12.81 -21.46 -15.42
N GLY A 213 13.97 -22.11 -15.28
CA GLY A 213 14.11 -23.32 -14.46
C GLY A 213 13.72 -23.12 -12.99
N LYS A 214 14.08 -21.98 -12.39
CA LYS A 214 13.71 -21.66 -10.99
C LYS A 214 12.20 -21.44 -10.84
N ILE A 215 11.55 -20.79 -11.84
CA ILE A 215 10.10 -20.62 -11.86
C ILE A 215 9.39 -21.97 -11.98
N LEU A 216 9.83 -22.82 -12.92
CA LEU A 216 9.28 -24.17 -13.11
C LEU A 216 9.51 -25.08 -11.89
N ALA A 217 10.67 -24.98 -11.24
CA ALA A 217 10.93 -25.71 -10.00
C ALA A 217 9.96 -25.31 -8.88
N SER A 218 9.62 -24.02 -8.79
CA SER A 218 8.63 -23.49 -7.83
C SER A 218 7.21 -23.98 -8.14
N SER A 219 6.92 -24.36 -9.38
CA SER A 219 5.64 -24.90 -9.80
C SER A 219 5.56 -26.45 -9.76
N ARG A 220 6.57 -27.14 -9.22
CA ARG A 220 6.69 -28.61 -9.22
C ARG A 220 5.45 -29.35 -8.71
N THR A 221 4.78 -28.78 -7.75
CA THR A 221 3.53 -29.33 -7.19
C THR A 221 2.38 -29.40 -8.20
N ASP A 222 2.39 -28.55 -9.22
CA ASP A 222 1.35 -28.47 -10.25
C ASP A 222 1.77 -29.12 -11.58
N TRP A 223 2.94 -29.76 -11.65
CA TRP A 223 3.42 -30.43 -12.86
C TRP A 223 2.41 -31.40 -13.49
N PRO A 224 1.65 -32.24 -12.74
CA PRO A 224 0.68 -33.11 -13.38
C PRO A 224 -0.35 -32.36 -14.23
N ARG A 225 -0.83 -31.18 -13.74
CA ARG A 225 -1.75 -30.33 -14.50
C ARG A 225 -1.06 -29.67 -15.68
N GLN A 226 0.15 -29.17 -15.49
CA GLN A 226 0.93 -28.55 -16.56
C GLN A 226 1.21 -29.54 -17.69
N VAL A 227 1.56 -30.80 -17.38
CA VAL A 227 1.77 -31.85 -18.40
C VAL A 227 0.48 -32.10 -19.18
N ILE A 228 -0.68 -32.20 -18.54
CA ILE A 228 -1.96 -32.34 -19.23
C ILE A 228 -2.23 -31.11 -20.10
N GLY A 229 -1.99 -29.90 -19.58
CA GLY A 229 -2.13 -28.67 -20.35
C GLY A 229 -1.22 -28.63 -21.58
N PHE A 230 0.04 -29.04 -21.46
CA PHE A 230 0.97 -29.14 -22.59
C PHE A 230 0.57 -30.21 -23.62
N LEU A 231 -0.10 -31.31 -23.23
CA LEU A 231 -0.68 -32.25 -24.17
C LEU A 231 -1.75 -31.56 -25.06
N PHE A 232 -2.62 -30.76 -24.45
CA PHE A 232 -3.60 -29.95 -25.22
C PHE A 232 -2.90 -28.92 -26.12
N VAL A 233 -1.82 -28.28 -25.67
CA VAL A 233 -0.99 -27.37 -26.48
C VAL A 233 -0.41 -28.07 -27.71
N LEU A 234 0.08 -29.29 -27.55
CA LEU A 234 0.64 -30.08 -28.65
C LEU A 234 -0.45 -30.41 -29.71
N LEU A 235 -1.62 -30.86 -29.22
CA LEU A 235 -2.76 -31.12 -30.10
C LEU A 235 -3.22 -29.84 -30.82
N LEU A 236 -3.32 -28.72 -30.09
CA LEU A 236 -3.72 -27.42 -30.65
C LEU A 236 -2.75 -26.94 -31.74
N GLY A 237 -1.44 -27.15 -31.55
CA GLY A 237 -0.42 -26.82 -32.55
C GLY A 237 -0.60 -27.60 -33.86
N CYS A 238 -1.19 -28.79 -33.84
CA CYS A 238 -1.46 -29.58 -35.03
C CYS A 238 -2.77 -29.19 -35.75
N VAL A 239 -3.68 -28.48 -35.12
CA VAL A 239 -5.00 -28.11 -35.68
C VAL A 239 -4.88 -27.25 -36.93
N THR A 240 -4.10 -26.15 -36.88
CA THR A 240 -3.97 -25.20 -37.99
C THR A 240 -3.33 -25.84 -39.25
N PRO A 241 -2.26 -26.65 -39.13
CA PRO A 241 -1.73 -27.42 -40.25
C PRO A 241 -2.75 -28.46 -40.84
N ALA A 242 -3.48 -29.16 -39.94
CA ALA A 242 -4.53 -30.07 -40.37
C ALA A 242 -5.67 -29.36 -41.13
N TYR A 243 -6.08 -28.18 -40.61
CA TYR A 243 -7.05 -27.35 -41.30
C TYR A 243 -6.60 -26.97 -42.71
N SER A 244 -5.33 -26.61 -42.92
CA SER A 244 -4.81 -26.24 -44.25
C SER A 244 -4.91 -27.37 -45.27
N VAL A 245 -4.65 -28.61 -44.81
CA VAL A 245 -4.77 -29.80 -45.68
C VAL A 245 -6.24 -30.11 -46.03
N ILE A 246 -7.13 -30.09 -45.06
CA ILE A 246 -8.56 -30.37 -45.26
C ILE A 246 -9.16 -29.27 -46.16
N PHE A 247 -8.85 -28.00 -45.91
CA PHE A 247 -9.32 -26.88 -46.73
C PHE A 247 -8.93 -26.97 -48.19
N THR A 248 -7.70 -27.34 -48.49
CA THR A 248 -7.25 -27.52 -49.90
C THR A 248 -7.88 -28.78 -50.53
N GLN A 249 -8.18 -29.81 -49.79
CA GLN A 249 -8.91 -30.97 -50.32
C GLN A 249 -10.37 -30.66 -50.67
N ILE A 250 -11.07 -29.79 -49.88
CA ILE A 250 -12.40 -29.32 -50.24
C ILE A 250 -12.40 -28.53 -51.54
N ILE A 251 -11.39 -27.70 -51.79
CA ILE A 251 -11.26 -27.01 -53.08
C ILE A 251 -11.12 -28.00 -54.25
N ASP A 252 -10.38 -29.13 -54.03
CA ASP A 252 -10.28 -30.21 -55.01
C ASP A 252 -11.60 -30.91 -55.26
N VAL A 253 -12.40 -31.09 -54.23
CA VAL A 253 -13.73 -31.75 -54.32
C VAL A 253 -14.68 -30.97 -55.23
N PHE A 254 -14.63 -29.64 -55.24
CA PHE A 254 -15.49 -28.81 -56.14
C PHE A 254 -15.15 -28.93 -57.62
N THR A 255 -14.05 -29.57 -57.99
CA THR A 255 -13.64 -29.80 -59.38
C THR A 255 -14.00 -31.20 -59.89
N LYS A 256 -14.69 -32.05 -59.05
CA LYS A 256 -15.06 -33.43 -59.35
C LYS A 256 -16.50 -33.58 -59.79
N ASP A 257 -16.85 -34.77 -60.31
CA ASP A 257 -18.21 -35.15 -60.73
C ASP A 257 -19.19 -35.03 -59.58
N ASP A 258 -20.48 -34.72 -59.87
CA ASP A 258 -21.54 -34.45 -58.87
C ASP A 258 -21.71 -35.52 -57.83
N GLU A 259 -21.63 -36.80 -58.16
CA GLU A 259 -21.78 -37.90 -57.20
C GLU A 259 -20.59 -38.02 -56.24
N THR A 260 -19.37 -37.89 -56.76
CA THR A 260 -18.12 -37.86 -56.00
C THR A 260 -18.02 -36.58 -55.14
N MET A 261 -18.49 -35.48 -55.68
CA MET A 261 -18.52 -34.19 -54.96
C MET A 261 -19.43 -34.27 -53.73
N LEU A 262 -20.65 -34.79 -53.84
CA LEU A 262 -21.58 -34.94 -52.72
C LEU A 262 -21.05 -35.88 -51.64
N LYS A 263 -20.47 -37.01 -52.02
CA LYS A 263 -19.94 -38.03 -51.08
C LYS A 263 -18.70 -37.50 -50.34
N GLN A 264 -17.75 -36.96 -51.06
CA GLN A 264 -16.52 -36.43 -50.48
C GLN A 264 -16.79 -35.12 -49.75
N GLY A 265 -17.69 -34.26 -50.23
CA GLY A 265 -18.11 -33.04 -49.55
C GLY A 265 -18.67 -33.29 -48.17
N ARG A 266 -19.57 -34.27 -48.06
CA ARG A 266 -20.10 -34.70 -46.74
C ARG A 266 -18.99 -35.17 -45.79
N PHE A 267 -18.03 -35.97 -46.28
CA PHE A 267 -16.90 -36.44 -45.48
C PHE A 267 -16.02 -35.29 -44.98
N TYR A 268 -15.62 -34.37 -45.81
CA TYR A 268 -14.77 -33.25 -45.41
C TYR A 268 -15.53 -32.24 -44.54
N SER A 269 -16.82 -32.02 -44.77
CA SER A 269 -17.66 -31.22 -43.87
C SER A 269 -17.73 -31.79 -42.46
N LEU A 270 -17.85 -33.12 -42.34
CA LEU A 270 -17.79 -33.79 -41.05
C LEU A 270 -16.41 -33.63 -40.37
N LEU A 271 -15.32 -33.72 -41.18
CA LEU A 271 -13.97 -33.51 -40.64
C LEU A 271 -13.79 -32.07 -40.13
N PHE A 272 -14.34 -31.07 -40.81
CA PHE A 272 -14.34 -29.69 -40.28
C PHE A 272 -15.06 -29.54 -38.96
N LEU A 273 -16.22 -30.22 -38.82
CA LEU A 273 -16.96 -30.19 -37.56
C LEU A 273 -16.15 -30.86 -36.42
N ILE A 274 -15.53 -32.00 -36.70
CA ILE A 274 -14.63 -32.68 -35.74
C ILE A 274 -13.46 -31.77 -35.37
N LEU A 275 -12.83 -31.11 -36.35
CA LEU A 275 -11.71 -30.22 -36.13
C LEU A 275 -12.12 -29.01 -35.28
N ALA A 276 -13.32 -28.45 -35.50
CA ALA A 276 -13.86 -27.34 -34.70
C ALA A 276 -14.08 -27.76 -33.24
N PHE A 277 -14.68 -28.91 -32.97
CA PHE A 277 -14.83 -29.44 -31.61
C PHE A 277 -13.49 -29.73 -30.96
N MET A 278 -12.54 -30.30 -31.71
CA MET A 278 -11.20 -30.59 -31.23
C MET A 278 -10.48 -29.28 -30.85
N GLN A 279 -10.53 -28.25 -31.72
CA GLN A 279 -9.95 -26.93 -31.42
C GLN A 279 -10.55 -26.32 -30.16
N GLY A 280 -11.89 -26.29 -30.03
CA GLY A 280 -12.55 -25.73 -28.85
C GLY A 280 -12.17 -26.47 -27.58
N SER A 281 -12.12 -27.80 -27.61
CA SER A 281 -11.74 -28.64 -26.48
C SER A 281 -10.25 -28.43 -26.09
N CYS A 282 -9.35 -28.30 -27.09
CA CYS A 282 -7.93 -28.06 -26.85
C CYS A 282 -7.69 -26.70 -26.23
N VAL A 283 -8.34 -25.64 -26.72
CA VAL A 283 -8.23 -24.29 -26.15
C VAL A 283 -8.77 -24.26 -24.71
N LEU A 284 -9.93 -24.89 -24.49
CA LEU A 284 -10.49 -24.99 -23.13
C LEU A 284 -9.53 -25.73 -22.18
N GLY A 285 -8.98 -26.87 -22.62
CA GLY A 285 -8.04 -27.66 -21.85
C GLY A 285 -6.74 -26.90 -21.56
N GLU A 286 -6.15 -26.25 -22.56
CA GLU A 286 -4.95 -25.41 -22.40
C GLU A 286 -5.17 -24.34 -21.34
N VAL A 287 -6.21 -23.50 -21.52
CA VAL A 287 -6.49 -22.37 -20.62
C VAL A 287 -6.83 -22.84 -19.21
N TYR A 288 -7.62 -23.90 -19.07
CA TYR A 288 -8.01 -24.44 -17.77
C TYR A 288 -6.81 -25.04 -17.01
N PHE A 289 -6.07 -25.95 -17.62
CA PHE A 289 -4.99 -26.67 -16.93
C PHE A 289 -3.77 -25.77 -16.68
N LEU A 290 -3.31 -25.00 -17.68
CA LEU A 290 -2.17 -24.11 -17.50
C LEU A 290 -2.55 -22.87 -16.67
N GLY A 291 -3.75 -22.30 -16.88
CA GLY A 291 -4.23 -21.16 -16.11
C GLY A 291 -4.40 -21.50 -14.63
N SER A 292 -5.06 -22.63 -14.32
CA SER A 292 -5.21 -23.07 -12.93
C SER A 292 -3.88 -23.36 -12.23
N GLY A 293 -2.89 -23.90 -12.96
CA GLY A 293 -1.53 -24.09 -12.47
C GLY A 293 -0.84 -22.77 -12.13
N GLY A 294 -0.98 -21.77 -13.02
CA GLY A 294 -0.44 -20.42 -12.83
C GLY A 294 -1.06 -19.69 -11.62
N GLU A 295 -2.38 -19.77 -11.43
CA GLU A 295 -3.05 -19.16 -10.27
C GLU A 295 -2.63 -19.80 -8.94
N ARG A 296 -2.48 -21.12 -8.89
CA ARG A 296 -1.99 -21.82 -7.70
C ARG A 296 -0.54 -21.44 -7.36
N LEU A 297 0.31 -21.27 -8.38
CA LEU A 297 1.67 -20.75 -8.19
C LEU A 297 1.63 -19.35 -7.58
N THR A 298 0.80 -18.46 -8.13
CA THR A 298 0.62 -17.09 -7.61
C THR A 298 0.19 -17.09 -6.15
N MET A 299 -0.80 -17.89 -5.80
CA MET A 299 -1.28 -18.01 -4.41
C MET A 299 -0.17 -18.48 -3.46
N ARG A 300 0.59 -19.51 -3.84
CA ARG A 300 1.71 -20.01 -3.02
C ARG A 300 2.82 -18.98 -2.87
N LEU A 301 3.21 -18.30 -3.96
CA LEU A 301 4.25 -17.28 -3.90
C LEU A 301 3.81 -16.09 -3.04
N ARG A 302 2.56 -15.63 -3.15
CA ARG A 302 2.02 -14.56 -2.29
C ARG A 302 2.06 -14.96 -0.82
N SER A 303 1.58 -16.17 -0.50
CA SER A 303 1.54 -16.65 0.88
C SER A 303 2.96 -16.78 1.47
N ARG A 304 3.91 -17.34 0.70
CA ARG A 304 5.30 -17.47 1.14
C ARG A 304 5.96 -16.11 1.29
N LEU A 305 5.78 -15.22 0.31
CA LEU A 305 6.35 -13.87 0.34
C LEU A 305 5.80 -13.06 1.52
N PHE A 306 4.49 -13.10 1.75
CA PHE A 306 3.88 -12.41 2.88
C PHE A 306 4.40 -12.95 4.21
N ARG A 307 4.49 -14.28 4.35
CA ARG A 307 5.06 -14.91 5.55
C ARG A 307 6.52 -14.49 5.77
N ASN A 308 7.33 -14.46 4.71
CA ASN A 308 8.72 -14.02 4.79
C ASN A 308 8.80 -12.54 5.21
N ILE A 309 8.00 -11.66 4.61
CA ILE A 309 7.97 -10.24 4.94
C ILE A 309 7.67 -10.02 6.43
N ILE A 310 6.64 -10.68 6.99
CA ILE A 310 6.28 -10.49 8.40
C ILE A 310 7.25 -11.16 9.39
N SER A 311 8.14 -12.03 8.92
CA SER A 311 9.19 -12.64 9.77
C SER A 311 10.38 -11.71 9.97
N HIS A 312 10.58 -10.70 9.10
CA HIS A 312 11.72 -9.79 9.18
C HIS A 312 11.65 -8.81 10.36
N GLU A 313 12.82 -8.36 10.79
CA GLU A 313 13.01 -7.30 11.77
C GLU A 313 12.64 -5.91 11.23
N ILE A 314 12.50 -4.91 12.12
CA ILE A 314 12.11 -3.54 11.73
C ILE A 314 13.15 -2.89 10.81
N ALA A 315 14.45 -3.19 10.98
CA ALA A 315 15.52 -2.70 10.12
C ALA A 315 15.31 -3.00 8.62
N TYR A 316 14.63 -4.09 8.30
CA TYR A 316 14.26 -4.44 6.93
C TYR A 316 13.30 -3.41 6.33
N PHE A 317 12.30 -2.97 7.11
CA PHE A 317 11.27 -2.02 6.66
C PHE A 317 11.76 -0.57 6.63
N ASP A 318 12.80 -0.22 7.38
CA ASP A 318 13.39 1.12 7.37
C ASP A 318 14.09 1.41 6.04
N THR A 319 14.55 0.37 5.34
CA THR A 319 15.26 0.57 4.07
C THR A 319 14.32 1.07 2.97
N PRO A 320 14.72 2.08 2.16
CA PRO A 320 13.90 2.58 1.05
C PRO A 320 13.53 1.52 0.00
N LYS A 321 14.28 0.41 -0.04
CA LYS A 321 14.00 -0.75 -0.90
C LYS A 321 12.72 -1.47 -0.49
N HIS A 322 12.44 -1.54 0.81
CA HIS A 322 11.32 -2.25 1.41
C HIS A 322 10.23 -1.33 1.96
N ALA A 323 10.15 -0.09 1.45
CA ALA A 323 9.06 0.83 1.79
C ALA A 323 7.69 0.17 1.57
N THR A 324 6.74 0.41 2.47
CA THR A 324 5.41 -0.23 2.50
C THR A 324 4.70 -0.24 1.15
N GLY A 325 4.74 0.89 0.42
CA GLY A 325 4.14 0.99 -0.92
C GLY A 325 4.78 0.06 -1.94
N LYS A 326 6.11 -0.14 -1.89
CA LYS A 326 6.81 -1.09 -2.75
C LYS A 326 6.45 -2.53 -2.40
N ILE A 327 6.43 -2.89 -1.13
CA ILE A 327 6.03 -4.23 -0.67
C ILE A 327 4.61 -4.57 -1.12
N CYS A 328 3.66 -3.63 -0.96
CA CYS A 328 2.29 -3.80 -1.46
C CYS A 328 2.25 -4.01 -2.98
N THR A 329 3.06 -3.28 -3.75
CA THR A 329 3.18 -3.45 -5.20
C THR A 329 3.77 -4.83 -5.56
N ARG A 330 4.78 -5.31 -4.83
CA ARG A 330 5.34 -6.67 -5.00
C ARG A 330 4.26 -7.74 -4.85
N LEU A 331 3.48 -7.68 -3.77
CA LEU A 331 2.42 -8.63 -3.48
C LEU A 331 1.24 -8.55 -4.47
N SER A 332 0.83 -7.33 -4.85
CA SER A 332 -0.37 -7.13 -5.68
C SER A 332 -0.09 -7.30 -7.18
N THR A 333 1.04 -6.80 -7.69
CA THR A 333 1.33 -6.70 -9.12
C THR A 333 2.45 -7.64 -9.56
N ASP A 334 3.61 -7.66 -8.86
CA ASP A 334 4.79 -8.37 -9.36
C ASP A 334 4.66 -9.89 -9.23
N VAL A 335 4.11 -10.39 -8.12
CA VAL A 335 3.89 -11.84 -7.94
C VAL A 335 2.96 -12.43 -9.01
N PRO A 336 1.80 -11.82 -9.34
CA PRO A 336 0.96 -12.29 -10.45
C PRO A 336 1.64 -12.28 -11.82
N GLN A 337 2.60 -11.40 -12.06
CA GLN A 337 3.32 -11.39 -13.33
C GLN A 337 4.17 -12.65 -13.53
N ILE A 338 4.67 -13.28 -12.48
CA ILE A 338 5.49 -14.50 -12.58
C ILE A 338 4.72 -15.65 -13.23
N ARG A 339 3.39 -15.74 -13.02
CA ARG A 339 2.57 -16.80 -13.60
C ARG A 339 2.60 -16.82 -15.12
N THR A 340 2.83 -15.68 -15.78
CA THR A 340 2.86 -15.58 -17.25
C THR A 340 3.94 -16.46 -17.88
N ALA A 341 4.93 -16.89 -17.09
CA ALA A 341 5.95 -17.84 -17.52
C ALA A 341 5.49 -19.31 -17.51
N VAL A 342 4.31 -19.62 -16.92
CA VAL A 342 3.82 -21.01 -16.76
C VAL A 342 2.33 -21.16 -17.10
N ASP A 343 1.63 -20.09 -17.46
CA ASP A 343 0.22 -20.08 -17.81
C ASP A 343 -0.02 -20.36 -19.31
N TYR A 344 -1.27 -20.23 -19.78
CA TYR A 344 -1.67 -20.46 -21.17
C TYR A 344 -0.89 -19.62 -22.19
N ARG A 345 -0.28 -18.49 -21.80
CA ARG A 345 0.51 -17.62 -22.70
C ARG A 345 1.75 -18.33 -23.23
N ILE A 346 2.45 -19.08 -22.36
CA ILE A 346 3.57 -19.91 -22.81
C ILE A 346 3.04 -21.09 -23.68
N GLY A 347 1.86 -21.60 -23.36
CA GLY A 347 1.17 -22.60 -24.15
C GLY A 347 0.89 -22.11 -25.58
N THR A 348 0.32 -20.91 -25.73
CA THR A 348 0.07 -20.29 -27.04
C THR A 348 1.36 -20.07 -27.84
N VAL A 349 2.45 -19.65 -27.19
CA VAL A 349 3.76 -19.54 -27.84
C VAL A 349 4.23 -20.91 -28.32
N ALA A 350 4.16 -21.93 -27.48
CA ALA A 350 4.58 -23.29 -27.81
C ALA A 350 3.70 -23.91 -28.93
N SER A 351 2.38 -23.77 -28.87
CA SER A 351 1.46 -24.25 -29.91
C SER A 351 1.73 -23.58 -31.27
N THR A 352 2.08 -22.28 -31.26
CA THR A 352 2.49 -21.56 -32.48
C THR A 352 3.77 -22.14 -33.08
N PHE A 353 4.80 -22.41 -32.28
CA PHE A 353 6.02 -23.04 -32.76
C PHE A 353 5.75 -24.43 -33.33
N ILE A 354 4.92 -25.26 -32.67
CA ILE A 354 4.52 -26.57 -33.16
C ILE A 354 3.76 -26.43 -34.49
N SER A 355 2.84 -25.46 -34.58
CA SER A 355 2.06 -25.21 -35.79
C SER A 355 2.93 -24.84 -36.98
N ILE A 356 3.89 -23.94 -36.78
CA ILE A 356 4.84 -23.55 -37.82
C ILE A 356 5.71 -24.73 -38.25
N LEU A 357 6.25 -25.49 -37.30
CA LEU A 357 7.06 -26.67 -37.59
C LEU A 357 6.29 -27.69 -38.46
N MET A 358 5.06 -28.00 -38.03
CA MET A 358 4.18 -28.92 -38.73
C MET A 358 3.76 -28.37 -40.09
N GLY A 359 3.47 -27.07 -40.19
CA GLY A 359 3.17 -26.39 -41.47
C GLY A 359 4.33 -26.49 -42.48
N VAL A 360 5.56 -26.27 -42.02
CA VAL A 360 6.77 -26.43 -42.86
C VAL A 360 6.96 -27.88 -43.25
N ILE A 361 6.82 -28.84 -42.35
CA ILE A 361 6.92 -30.29 -42.69
C ILE A 361 5.90 -30.65 -43.78
N ILE A 362 4.64 -30.25 -43.63
CA ILE A 362 3.59 -30.50 -44.62
C ILE A 362 3.95 -29.85 -45.96
N ALA A 363 4.46 -28.60 -45.94
CA ALA A 363 4.86 -27.90 -47.16
C ALA A 363 5.95 -28.65 -47.89
N PHE A 364 6.98 -29.16 -47.21
CA PHE A 364 8.05 -29.94 -47.82
C PHE A 364 7.57 -31.32 -48.36
N LEU A 365 6.64 -31.97 -47.67
CA LEU A 365 6.08 -33.26 -48.11
C LEU A 365 5.26 -33.16 -49.41
N PHE A 366 4.54 -32.05 -49.61
CA PHE A 366 3.66 -31.87 -50.76
C PHE A 366 4.32 -31.16 -51.95
N GLY A 367 5.38 -30.32 -51.68
CA GLY A 367 6.05 -29.62 -52.77
C GLY A 367 7.24 -28.79 -52.26
N TRP A 368 8.40 -29.43 -52.19
CA TRP A 368 9.62 -28.82 -51.65
C TRP A 368 10.06 -27.56 -52.43
N GLN A 369 9.82 -27.51 -53.79
CA GLN A 369 10.16 -26.36 -54.60
C GLN A 369 9.39 -25.12 -54.19
N MET A 370 8.09 -25.26 -54.04
CA MET A 370 7.20 -24.18 -53.61
C MET A 370 7.40 -23.83 -52.12
N ALA A 371 7.74 -24.82 -51.28
CA ALA A 371 8.09 -24.59 -49.87
C ALA A 371 9.34 -23.71 -49.74
N LEU A 372 10.39 -23.94 -50.56
CA LEU A 372 11.59 -23.10 -50.58
C LEU A 372 11.28 -21.67 -51.02
N VAL A 373 10.43 -21.47 -52.02
CA VAL A 373 10.01 -20.14 -52.47
C VAL A 373 9.29 -19.38 -51.37
N THR A 374 8.28 -20.01 -50.73
CA THR A 374 7.54 -19.35 -49.68
C THR A 374 8.41 -19.09 -48.44
N LEU A 375 9.34 -19.98 -48.12
CA LEU A 375 10.29 -19.80 -47.02
C LEU A 375 11.32 -18.69 -47.33
N ALA A 376 11.75 -18.51 -48.60
CA ALA A 376 12.64 -17.43 -48.98
C ALA A 376 12.00 -16.02 -48.84
N VAL A 377 10.68 -15.92 -48.95
CA VAL A 377 9.94 -14.67 -48.73
C VAL A 377 9.64 -14.41 -47.23
N PHE A 378 9.71 -15.43 -46.42
CA PHE A 378 9.42 -15.35 -44.95
C PHE A 378 10.25 -14.27 -44.23
N PRO A 379 11.55 -14.01 -44.51
CA PRO A 379 12.32 -12.95 -43.88
C PRO A 379 11.71 -11.56 -44.03
N ILE A 380 11.02 -11.28 -45.13
CA ILE A 380 10.34 -9.99 -45.38
C ILE A 380 9.20 -9.83 -44.36
N PHE A 381 8.42 -10.88 -44.17
CA PHE A 381 7.36 -10.90 -43.15
C PHE A 381 7.93 -10.78 -41.74
N ALA A 382 8.98 -11.53 -41.42
CA ALA A 382 9.66 -11.46 -40.14
C ALA A 382 10.22 -10.06 -39.83
N LEU A 383 10.80 -9.39 -40.86
CA LEU A 383 11.27 -8.00 -40.74
C LEU A 383 10.11 -7.06 -40.35
N GLY A 384 8.95 -7.20 -40.98
CA GLY A 384 7.74 -6.44 -40.62
C GLY A 384 7.34 -6.62 -39.18
N LEU A 385 7.34 -7.86 -38.67
CA LEU A 385 7.05 -8.17 -37.26
C LEU A 385 8.10 -7.59 -36.31
N VAL A 386 9.38 -7.70 -36.62
CA VAL A 386 10.48 -7.14 -35.83
C VAL A 386 10.42 -5.61 -35.80
N MET A 387 10.16 -4.96 -36.93
CA MET A 387 9.97 -3.50 -36.96
C MET A 387 8.80 -3.08 -36.11
N ARG A 388 7.65 -3.75 -36.22
CA ARG A 388 6.48 -3.52 -35.38
C ARG A 388 6.84 -3.67 -33.88
N HIS A 389 7.54 -4.73 -33.52
CA HIS A 389 7.96 -4.99 -32.14
C HIS A 389 8.94 -3.92 -31.64
N ARG A 390 9.94 -3.53 -32.41
CA ARG A 390 10.91 -2.47 -32.03
C ARG A 390 10.25 -1.11 -31.85
N VAL A 391 9.30 -0.75 -32.71
CA VAL A 391 8.55 0.51 -32.59
C VAL A 391 7.67 0.51 -31.34
N LEU A 392 7.04 -0.63 -31.02
CA LEU A 392 6.22 -0.78 -29.82
C LEU A 392 7.06 -0.75 -28.52
N THR A 393 8.28 -1.31 -28.52
CA THR A 393 9.09 -1.45 -27.29
C THR A 393 10.13 -0.34 -27.11
N GLY A 394 10.59 0.29 -28.18
CA GLY A 394 11.77 1.15 -28.14
C GLY A 394 11.58 2.58 -27.65
N LYS A 395 10.38 3.15 -27.73
CA LYS A 395 10.13 4.59 -27.50
C LYS A 395 9.14 4.92 -26.36
N GLY A 396 8.61 3.93 -25.68
CA GLY A 396 7.71 4.13 -24.53
C GLY A 396 8.33 4.89 -23.33
N LYS A 397 9.66 4.87 -23.23
CA LYS A 397 10.38 5.46 -22.08
C LYS A 397 10.24 6.99 -21.96
N LEU A 398 10.16 7.72 -23.06
CA LEU A 398 10.02 9.18 -23.04
C LEU A 398 8.58 9.60 -22.71
N SER A 399 7.58 8.90 -23.26
CA SER A 399 6.17 9.16 -22.91
C SER A 399 5.87 8.84 -21.44
N ALA A 400 6.43 7.77 -20.92
CA ALA A 400 6.28 7.36 -19.53
C ALA A 400 6.80 8.43 -18.56
N LYS A 401 7.95 9.02 -18.83
CA LYS A 401 8.55 10.06 -17.98
C LYS A 401 7.67 11.32 -17.92
N GLU A 402 7.14 11.76 -19.06
CA GLU A 402 6.27 12.94 -19.12
C GLU A 402 4.91 12.68 -18.42
N ILE A 403 4.35 11.46 -18.54
CA ILE A 403 3.15 11.05 -17.82
C ILE A 403 3.42 11.01 -16.30
N GLU A 404 4.58 10.50 -15.87
CA GLU A 404 5.00 10.47 -14.47
C GLU A 404 5.13 11.90 -13.91
N GLU A 405 5.72 12.83 -14.68
CA GLU A 405 5.82 14.24 -14.27
C GLU A 405 4.43 14.88 -14.10
N SER A 406 3.49 14.62 -15.02
CA SER A 406 2.12 15.13 -14.88
C SER A 406 1.42 14.51 -13.66
N GLY A 407 1.63 13.23 -13.41
CA GLY A 407 1.12 12.52 -12.23
C GLY A 407 1.64 13.10 -10.91
N LYS A 408 2.92 13.48 -10.85
CA LYS A 408 3.52 14.13 -9.66
C LYS A 408 2.86 15.48 -9.37
N VAL A 409 2.63 16.31 -10.40
CA VAL A 409 1.96 17.61 -10.23
C VAL A 409 0.53 17.43 -9.71
N ALA A 410 -0.21 16.45 -10.25
CA ALA A 410 -1.56 16.15 -9.77
C ALA A 410 -1.56 15.64 -8.32
N MET A 411 -0.65 14.73 -7.98
CA MET A 411 -0.51 14.17 -6.63
C MET A 411 -0.17 15.28 -5.63
N GLU A 412 0.82 16.12 -5.92
CA GLU A 412 1.22 17.26 -5.09
C GLU A 412 0.03 18.20 -4.82
N ALA A 413 -0.77 18.52 -5.85
CA ALA A 413 -1.93 19.37 -5.72
C ALA A 413 -3.04 18.73 -4.87
N ILE A 414 -3.32 17.44 -5.04
CA ILE A 414 -4.40 16.73 -4.35
C ILE A 414 -4.04 16.46 -2.89
N GLU A 415 -2.84 16.01 -2.61
CA GLU A 415 -2.36 15.77 -1.24
C GLU A 415 -2.37 17.06 -0.40
N ASN A 416 -2.03 18.18 -1.03
CA ASN A 416 -1.97 19.49 -0.37
C ASN A 416 -3.16 20.39 -0.74
N ILE A 417 -4.32 19.83 -1.06
CA ILE A 417 -5.46 20.60 -1.62
C ILE A 417 -5.87 21.76 -0.72
N ARG A 418 -5.88 21.59 0.60
CA ARG A 418 -6.19 22.66 1.55
C ARG A 418 -5.23 23.84 1.42
N THR A 419 -3.93 23.56 1.27
CA THR A 419 -2.89 24.59 1.09
C THR A 419 -3.03 25.25 -0.27
N VAL A 420 -3.30 24.51 -1.34
CA VAL A 420 -3.51 25.05 -2.70
C VAL A 420 -4.68 26.03 -2.69
N GLN A 421 -5.81 25.65 -2.08
CA GLN A 421 -7.00 26.51 -1.94
C GLN A 421 -6.74 27.71 -1.04
N ALA A 422 -6.09 27.53 0.12
CA ALA A 422 -5.73 28.64 1.00
C ALA A 422 -4.78 29.64 0.32
N LEU A 423 -3.97 29.17 -0.61
CA LEU A 423 -3.08 30.02 -1.41
C LEU A 423 -3.72 30.54 -2.69
N THR A 424 -4.93 30.12 -3.06
CA THR A 424 -5.63 30.47 -4.32
C THR A 424 -4.73 30.21 -5.54
N ARG A 425 -4.20 28.98 -5.63
CA ARG A 425 -3.24 28.58 -6.68
C ARG A 425 -3.77 27.45 -7.54
N GLU A 426 -5.06 27.21 -7.56
CA GLU A 426 -5.72 26.17 -8.35
C GLU A 426 -5.37 26.30 -9.83
N GLU A 427 -5.50 27.51 -10.38
CA GLU A 427 -5.22 27.78 -11.79
C GLU A 427 -3.74 27.55 -12.15
N LEU A 428 -2.82 27.87 -11.24
CA LEU A 428 -1.40 27.62 -11.46
C LEU A 428 -1.08 26.12 -11.58
N PHE A 429 -1.69 25.30 -10.72
CA PHE A 429 -1.51 23.85 -10.79
C PHE A 429 -2.21 23.25 -12.01
N TYR A 430 -3.39 23.77 -12.39
CA TYR A 430 -4.08 23.38 -13.60
C TYR A 430 -3.25 23.70 -14.85
N GLU A 431 -2.70 24.92 -14.99
CA GLU A 431 -1.81 25.27 -16.11
C GLU A 431 -0.55 24.39 -16.16
N LYS A 432 0.10 24.13 -15.01
CA LYS A 432 1.25 23.23 -14.96
C LYS A 432 0.90 21.83 -15.42
N PHE A 433 -0.24 21.29 -14.99
CA PHE A 433 -0.73 19.98 -15.40
C PHE A 433 -1.03 19.93 -16.89
N CYS A 434 -1.76 20.91 -17.45
CA CYS A 434 -2.06 21.02 -18.87
C CYS A 434 -0.79 21.11 -19.72
N ASN A 435 0.17 21.95 -19.35
CA ASN A 435 1.44 22.09 -20.05
C ASN A 435 2.25 20.78 -20.09
N SER A 436 2.16 19.96 -19.04
CA SER A 436 2.77 18.61 -19.03
C SER A 436 2.03 17.66 -19.97
N LEU A 437 0.69 17.74 -20.04
CA LEU A 437 -0.12 16.91 -20.93
C LEU A 437 0.07 17.27 -22.40
N ASP A 438 0.25 18.53 -22.77
CA ASP A 438 0.47 18.95 -24.15
C ASP A 438 1.73 18.29 -24.76
N LYS A 439 2.80 18.16 -23.98
CA LYS A 439 4.01 17.42 -24.38
C LYS A 439 3.71 15.94 -24.62
N VAL A 440 2.90 15.32 -23.74
CA VAL A 440 2.47 13.93 -23.87
C VAL A 440 1.67 13.73 -25.15
N VAL A 441 0.73 14.62 -25.48
CA VAL A 441 -0.10 14.55 -26.68
C VAL A 441 0.75 14.66 -27.95
N GLN A 442 1.62 15.67 -28.04
CA GLN A 442 2.50 15.86 -29.21
C GLN A 442 3.37 14.61 -29.46
N TYR A 443 3.92 14.05 -28.40
CA TYR A 443 4.72 12.83 -28.49
C TYR A 443 3.89 11.62 -28.92
N SER A 444 2.70 11.45 -28.32
CA SER A 444 1.80 10.34 -28.63
C SER A 444 1.29 10.36 -30.07
N VAL A 445 0.96 11.53 -30.61
CA VAL A 445 0.56 11.70 -32.02
C VAL A 445 1.69 11.29 -32.96
N ARG A 446 2.92 11.76 -32.72
CA ARG A 446 4.07 11.35 -33.51
C ARG A 446 4.34 9.84 -33.46
N GLN A 447 4.18 9.26 -32.27
CA GLN A 447 4.32 7.82 -32.06
C GLN A 447 3.23 7.04 -32.80
N ALA A 448 1.99 7.51 -32.80
CA ALA A 448 0.86 6.87 -33.48
C ALA A 448 1.10 6.76 -35.00
N VAL A 449 1.67 7.81 -35.64
CA VAL A 449 2.02 7.77 -37.04
C VAL A 449 3.08 6.68 -37.34
N ILE A 450 4.13 6.61 -36.52
CA ILE A 450 5.19 5.60 -36.68
C ILE A 450 4.66 4.18 -36.42
N GLN A 451 3.78 4.03 -35.41
CA GLN A 451 3.10 2.75 -35.16
C GLN A 451 2.19 2.34 -36.31
N GLY A 452 1.38 3.28 -36.80
CA GLY A 452 0.49 3.04 -37.94
C GLY A 452 1.25 2.60 -39.21
N ALA A 453 2.35 3.28 -39.55
CA ALA A 453 3.19 2.93 -40.65
C ALA A 453 3.83 1.53 -40.49
N SER A 454 4.37 1.21 -39.31
CA SER A 454 4.97 -0.10 -39.06
C SER A 454 3.95 -1.24 -39.05
N TYR A 455 2.74 -0.99 -38.55
CA TYR A 455 1.63 -1.94 -38.60
C TYR A 455 1.14 -2.17 -40.03
N GLY A 456 0.99 -1.08 -40.80
CA GLY A 456 0.63 -1.14 -42.23
C GLY A 456 1.63 -1.96 -43.01
N PHE A 457 2.94 -1.72 -42.84
CA PHE A 457 3.99 -2.49 -43.50
C PHE A 457 3.91 -3.99 -43.13
N ALA A 458 3.77 -4.32 -41.84
CA ALA A 458 3.63 -5.70 -41.39
C ALA A 458 2.39 -6.40 -41.95
N SER A 459 1.26 -5.68 -42.09
CA SER A 459 0.03 -6.23 -42.67
C SER A 459 0.15 -6.42 -44.20
N CYS A 460 0.76 -5.47 -44.90
CA CYS A 460 1.01 -5.59 -46.35
C CYS A 460 1.95 -6.75 -46.69
N SER A 461 2.92 -7.05 -45.85
CA SER A 461 3.91 -8.09 -46.10
C SER A 461 3.30 -9.49 -46.33
N LEU A 462 2.17 -9.80 -45.70
CA LEU A 462 1.42 -11.05 -45.94
C LEU A 462 0.86 -11.12 -47.34
N PHE A 463 0.24 -10.03 -47.81
CA PHE A 463 -0.31 -9.99 -49.18
C PHE A 463 0.77 -10.01 -50.25
N VAL A 464 1.92 -9.37 -50.00
CA VAL A 464 3.09 -9.43 -50.88
C VAL A 464 3.61 -10.87 -50.96
N MET A 465 3.67 -11.58 -49.83
CA MET A 465 4.06 -12.98 -49.79
C MET A 465 3.11 -13.86 -50.65
N LEU A 466 1.79 -13.67 -50.50
CA LEU A 466 0.78 -14.40 -51.26
C LEU A 466 0.90 -14.08 -52.77
N ALA A 467 1.12 -12.81 -53.16
CA ALA A 467 1.26 -12.41 -54.56
C ALA A 467 2.50 -13.06 -55.24
N ILE A 468 3.64 -13.04 -54.55
CA ILE A 468 4.87 -13.69 -55.03
C ILE A 468 4.67 -15.20 -55.15
N ALA A 469 4.13 -15.83 -54.11
CA ALA A 469 3.88 -17.25 -54.08
C ALA A 469 2.90 -17.69 -55.19
N THR A 470 1.83 -16.92 -55.41
CA THR A 470 0.87 -17.20 -56.50
C THR A 470 1.53 -17.07 -57.85
N ARG A 471 2.30 -16.00 -58.09
CA ARG A 471 2.99 -15.80 -59.39
C ARG A 471 3.96 -16.91 -59.73
N ILE A 472 4.79 -17.33 -58.77
CA ILE A 472 5.74 -18.44 -58.98
C ILE A 472 4.99 -19.77 -59.06
N GLY A 473 3.94 -19.96 -58.26
CA GLY A 473 3.09 -21.14 -58.33
C GLY A 473 2.45 -21.36 -59.70
N ILE A 474 2.01 -20.27 -60.37
CA ILE A 474 1.50 -20.33 -61.76
C ILE A 474 2.57 -20.82 -62.73
N ILE A 475 3.81 -20.34 -62.59
CA ILE A 475 4.93 -20.77 -63.42
C ILE A 475 5.18 -22.27 -63.25
N PHE A 476 5.22 -22.76 -61.99
CA PHE A 476 5.42 -24.19 -61.72
C PHE A 476 4.28 -25.08 -62.25
N ILE A 477 3.06 -24.52 -62.37
CA ILE A 477 1.94 -25.25 -62.99
C ILE A 477 2.09 -25.24 -64.50
N GLN A 478 2.52 -24.12 -65.15
CA GLN A 478 2.73 -24.04 -66.57
C GLN A 478 3.88 -24.96 -67.06
N ASP A 479 4.91 -25.13 -66.22
CA ASP A 479 6.07 -25.98 -66.51
C ASP A 479 5.82 -27.46 -66.07
N ASP A 480 4.58 -27.86 -65.74
CA ASP A 480 4.18 -29.20 -65.29
C ASP A 480 4.98 -29.72 -64.09
N ILE A 481 5.62 -28.84 -63.31
CA ILE A 481 6.42 -29.22 -62.14
C ILE A 481 5.49 -29.62 -60.97
N MET A 482 4.35 -28.91 -60.82
CA MET A 482 3.41 -29.13 -59.71
C MET A 482 1.96 -29.00 -60.17
N THR A 483 1.10 -29.80 -59.52
CA THR A 483 -0.37 -29.69 -59.71
C THR A 483 -0.89 -28.43 -58.98
N PRO A 484 -1.97 -27.77 -59.45
CA PRO A 484 -2.56 -26.60 -58.84
C PRO A 484 -2.90 -26.80 -57.34
N ILE A 485 -3.40 -27.98 -56.97
CA ILE A 485 -3.76 -28.31 -55.63
C ILE A 485 -2.56 -28.43 -54.70
N LYS A 486 -1.42 -28.96 -55.17
CA LYS A 486 -0.19 -29.03 -54.39
C LYS A 486 0.34 -27.62 -54.10
N VAL A 487 0.29 -26.73 -55.10
CA VAL A 487 0.69 -25.30 -54.95
C VAL A 487 -0.18 -24.62 -53.87
N LEU A 488 -1.50 -24.74 -53.98
CA LEU A 488 -2.42 -24.19 -52.96
C LEU A 488 -2.18 -24.76 -51.57
N ARG A 489 -1.94 -26.08 -51.45
CA ARG A 489 -1.68 -26.73 -50.20
C ARG A 489 -0.45 -26.19 -49.48
N VAL A 490 0.65 -26.04 -50.20
CA VAL A 490 1.90 -25.46 -49.68
C VAL A 490 1.70 -24.01 -49.28
N MET A 491 1.05 -23.21 -50.12
CA MET A 491 0.75 -21.80 -49.82
C MET A 491 -0.08 -21.67 -48.54
N TYR A 492 -1.19 -22.41 -48.42
CA TYR A 492 -2.06 -22.32 -47.24
C TYR A 492 -1.39 -22.90 -46.00
N ALA A 493 -0.62 -23.98 -46.10
CA ALA A 493 0.10 -24.55 -44.97
C ALA A 493 1.04 -23.53 -44.30
N ILE A 494 1.80 -22.77 -45.09
CA ILE A 494 2.73 -21.76 -44.56
C ILE A 494 1.99 -20.46 -44.17
N SER A 495 1.04 -19.98 -44.96
CA SER A 495 0.36 -18.71 -44.71
C SER A 495 -0.49 -18.74 -43.45
N LEU A 496 -1.28 -19.81 -43.23
CA LEU A 496 -2.16 -19.93 -42.07
C LEU A 496 -1.36 -20.13 -40.78
N THR A 497 -0.31 -20.94 -40.80
CA THR A 497 0.57 -21.15 -39.66
C THR A 497 1.37 -19.91 -39.30
N THR A 498 1.79 -19.13 -40.31
CA THR A 498 2.53 -17.87 -40.11
C THR A 498 1.65 -16.80 -39.45
N ASN A 499 0.34 -16.76 -39.75
CA ASN A 499 -0.57 -15.79 -39.14
C ASN A 499 -0.64 -15.91 -37.61
N THR A 500 -0.49 -17.11 -37.05
CA THR A 500 -0.47 -17.33 -35.61
C THR A 500 0.76 -16.74 -34.90
N LEU A 501 1.87 -16.50 -35.65
CA LEU A 501 3.11 -15.92 -35.11
C LEU A 501 2.90 -14.51 -34.54
N GLY A 502 1.97 -13.75 -35.11
CA GLY A 502 1.63 -12.42 -34.63
C GLY A 502 1.10 -12.40 -33.19
N LEU A 503 0.30 -13.40 -32.82
CA LEU A 503 -0.22 -13.57 -31.45
C LEU A 503 0.89 -14.02 -30.49
N ALA A 504 1.69 -14.99 -30.88
CA ALA A 504 2.78 -15.50 -30.04
C ALA A 504 3.80 -14.41 -29.69
N THR A 505 4.16 -13.55 -30.65
CA THR A 505 5.11 -12.45 -30.43
C THR A 505 4.60 -11.39 -29.45
N SER A 506 3.27 -11.25 -29.29
CA SER A 506 2.68 -10.32 -28.33
C SER A 506 2.93 -10.72 -26.86
N TYR A 507 3.16 -12.00 -26.57
CA TYR A 507 3.43 -12.51 -25.23
C TYR A 507 4.90 -12.48 -24.81
N ILE A 508 5.85 -12.24 -25.75
CA ILE A 508 7.28 -12.16 -25.43
C ILE A 508 7.59 -11.07 -24.38
N PRO A 509 7.04 -9.84 -24.46
CA PRO A 509 7.25 -8.83 -23.42
C PRO A 509 6.72 -9.25 -22.05
N GLU A 510 5.60 -9.96 -22.00
CA GLU A 510 5.01 -10.43 -20.73
C GLU A 510 5.89 -11.50 -20.08
N TYR A 511 6.43 -12.42 -20.87
CA TYR A 511 7.43 -13.38 -20.40
C TYR A 511 8.70 -12.69 -19.87
N MET A 512 9.18 -11.64 -20.54
CA MET A 512 10.31 -10.87 -20.03
C MET A 512 10.00 -10.19 -18.72
N LYS A 513 8.79 -9.64 -18.54
CA LYS A 513 8.34 -9.10 -17.25
C LYS A 513 8.32 -10.18 -16.15
N ALA A 514 7.83 -11.38 -16.47
CA ALA A 514 7.83 -12.49 -15.51
C ALA A 514 9.23 -12.82 -15.00
N LYS A 515 10.24 -12.80 -15.88
CA LYS A 515 11.64 -13.02 -15.50
C LYS A 515 12.17 -11.92 -14.58
N LEU A 516 11.86 -10.66 -14.88
CA LEU A 516 12.29 -9.51 -14.09
C LEU A 516 11.61 -9.49 -12.73
N ALA A 517 10.27 -9.59 -12.70
CA ALA A 517 9.51 -9.67 -11.46
C ALA A 517 9.92 -10.87 -10.60
N GLY A 518 10.16 -12.01 -11.25
CA GLY A 518 10.66 -13.19 -10.59
C GLY A 518 12.02 -12.97 -9.92
N GLY A 519 12.96 -12.25 -10.56
CA GLY A 519 14.24 -11.90 -9.96
C GLY A 519 14.07 -11.22 -8.61
N ILE A 520 13.25 -10.17 -8.57
CA ILE A 520 12.97 -9.40 -7.34
C ILE A 520 12.27 -10.26 -6.29
N VAL A 521 11.18 -10.94 -6.67
CA VAL A 521 10.37 -11.73 -5.73
C VAL A 521 11.16 -12.91 -5.15
N PHE A 522 11.93 -13.63 -5.97
CA PHE A 522 12.74 -14.74 -5.45
C PHE A 522 13.91 -14.25 -4.60
N ASN A 523 14.50 -13.09 -4.91
CA ASN A 523 15.52 -12.49 -4.04
C ASN A 523 14.92 -12.17 -2.65
N MET A 524 13.73 -11.57 -2.60
CA MET A 524 13.04 -11.32 -1.33
C MET A 524 12.65 -12.62 -0.60
N LEU A 525 12.35 -13.71 -1.33
CA LEU A 525 12.05 -15.01 -0.72
C LEU A 525 13.29 -15.74 -0.18
N ASP A 526 14.44 -15.47 -0.78
CA ASP A 526 15.73 -16.06 -0.39
C ASP A 526 16.42 -15.21 0.70
N ASP A 527 15.90 -14.02 1.01
CA ASP A 527 16.41 -13.16 2.09
C ASP A 527 15.96 -13.71 3.45
N GLU A 528 16.95 -14.00 4.32
CA GLU A 528 16.70 -14.57 5.65
C GLU A 528 16.70 -13.46 6.70
N PRO A 529 15.68 -13.40 7.58
CA PRO A 529 15.60 -12.40 8.63
C PRO A 529 16.74 -12.57 9.64
N LYS A 530 17.38 -11.46 10.04
CA LYS A 530 18.36 -11.46 11.12
C LYS A 530 17.72 -11.75 12.47
N ILE A 531 16.51 -11.23 12.66
CA ILE A 531 15.66 -11.52 13.82
C ILE A 531 14.36 -12.10 13.26
N ASP A 532 14.21 -13.42 13.32
CA ASP A 532 12.99 -14.08 12.86
C ASP A 532 11.87 -13.93 13.90
N ASN A 533 10.88 -13.11 13.57
CA ASN A 533 9.73 -12.85 14.43
C ASN A 533 8.75 -14.04 14.51
N LEU A 534 8.82 -14.99 13.58
CA LEU A 534 7.94 -16.18 13.54
C LEU A 534 8.63 -17.45 14.05
N THR A 535 9.89 -17.33 14.51
CA THR A 535 10.65 -18.49 14.99
C THR A 535 10.02 -19.08 16.24
N GLN A 536 10.09 -20.40 16.33
CA GLN A 536 9.75 -21.15 17.55
C GLN A 536 11.00 -21.44 18.41
N GLU A 537 12.17 -21.07 17.92
CA GLU A 537 13.45 -21.27 18.59
C GLU A 537 13.69 -20.20 19.66
N GLY A 538 14.67 -20.43 20.53
CA GLY A 538 15.04 -19.57 21.64
C GLY A 538 14.42 -20.00 22.97
N LYS A 539 15.03 -19.53 24.06
CA LYS A 539 14.57 -19.83 25.43
C LYS A 539 13.23 -19.18 25.74
N ARG A 540 12.28 -19.94 26.26
CA ARG A 540 10.98 -19.45 26.73
C ARG A 540 11.03 -19.23 28.24
N ALA A 541 11.74 -18.20 28.69
CA ALA A 541 11.85 -17.86 30.11
C ALA A 541 10.66 -17.04 30.58
N THR A 542 10.14 -17.35 31.78
CA THR A 542 9.20 -16.48 32.47
C THR A 542 9.97 -15.32 33.08
N LEU A 543 9.65 -14.09 32.72
CA LEU A 543 10.34 -12.91 33.19
C LEU A 543 9.91 -12.55 34.62
N ASN A 544 10.88 -12.18 35.44
CA ASN A 544 10.66 -11.58 36.75
C ASN A 544 10.53 -10.06 36.65
N GLY A 545 11.20 -9.46 35.66
CA GLY A 545 11.08 -8.06 35.32
C GLY A 545 12.35 -7.22 35.56
N ASN A 546 13.54 -7.82 35.77
CA ASN A 546 14.77 -7.04 35.81
C ASN A 546 15.24 -6.75 34.37
N ILE A 547 15.74 -5.53 34.12
CA ILE A 547 16.25 -5.12 32.83
C ILE A 547 17.66 -4.55 33.06
N THR A 548 18.67 -5.04 32.30
CA THR A 548 20.04 -4.55 32.45
C THR A 548 20.67 -4.30 31.09
N PHE A 549 21.13 -3.08 30.87
CA PHE A 549 21.98 -2.70 29.75
C PHE A 549 23.44 -2.73 30.19
N LYS A 550 24.31 -3.48 29.50
CA LYS A 550 25.74 -3.60 29.80
C LYS A 550 26.54 -3.08 28.60
N ASN A 551 27.10 -1.88 28.71
CA ASN A 551 27.95 -1.24 27.73
C ASN A 551 27.37 -1.29 26.30
N VAL A 552 26.07 -0.97 26.18
CA VAL A 552 25.33 -1.09 24.91
C VAL A 552 25.69 0.05 23.97
N ARG A 553 26.10 -0.34 22.75
CA ARG A 553 26.34 0.60 21.63
C ARG A 553 25.41 0.25 20.49
N PHE A 554 24.88 1.27 19.84
CA PHE A 554 23.92 1.10 18.77
C PHE A 554 23.92 2.25 17.77
N CYS A 555 23.81 1.90 16.48
CA CYS A 555 23.57 2.80 15.36
C CYS A 555 22.39 2.25 14.55
N TYR A 556 21.49 3.13 14.06
CA TYR A 556 20.46 2.69 13.13
C TYR A 556 21.07 2.26 11.79
N PRO A 557 20.63 1.15 11.18
CA PRO A 557 21.17 0.64 9.91
C PRO A 557 21.12 1.65 8.76
N GLU A 558 20.11 2.53 8.73
CA GLU A 558 20.01 3.59 7.73
C GLU A 558 21.04 4.71 7.90
N ARG A 559 21.55 4.91 9.14
CA ARG A 559 22.47 5.98 9.49
C ARG A 559 23.64 5.46 10.30
N PRO A 560 24.47 4.57 9.76
CA PRO A 560 25.54 3.89 10.49
C PRO A 560 26.63 4.86 11.00
N GLN A 561 26.68 6.08 10.46
CA GLN A 561 27.63 7.10 10.89
C GLN A 561 27.21 7.79 12.19
N ILE A 562 25.95 7.71 12.59
CA ILE A 562 25.42 8.37 13.78
C ILE A 562 25.32 7.36 14.91
N LYS A 563 26.24 7.46 15.89
CA LYS A 563 26.21 6.63 17.09
C LYS A 563 25.15 7.15 18.04
N VAL A 564 24.04 6.39 18.17
CA VAL A 564 22.91 6.79 19.02
C VAL A 564 23.16 6.38 20.48
N LEU A 565 23.59 5.15 20.74
CA LEU A 565 24.03 4.72 22.06
C LEU A 565 25.54 4.48 22.04
N GLN A 566 26.25 4.99 23.08
CA GLN A 566 27.71 5.02 23.11
C GLN A 566 28.29 4.36 24.38
N GLY A 567 27.73 3.21 24.78
CA GLY A 567 28.12 2.47 25.96
C GLY A 567 27.13 2.68 27.12
N LEU A 568 25.84 2.63 26.82
CA LEU A 568 24.77 2.76 27.81
C LEU A 568 24.86 1.66 28.86
N ASN A 569 24.87 2.05 30.13
CA ASN A 569 24.76 1.16 31.28
C ASN A 569 23.57 1.57 32.13
N LEU A 570 22.57 0.71 32.27
CA LEU A 570 21.35 0.95 33.03
C LEU A 570 20.90 -0.36 33.68
N GLU A 571 20.57 -0.30 34.95
CA GLU A 571 19.95 -1.40 35.69
C GLU A 571 18.61 -0.94 36.25
N ILE A 572 17.55 -1.70 35.91
CA ILE A 572 16.17 -1.51 36.37
C ILE A 572 15.78 -2.77 37.13
N LYS A 573 15.44 -2.64 38.38
CA LYS A 573 15.04 -3.75 39.24
C LYS A 573 13.56 -4.08 39.10
N ARG A 574 13.20 -5.31 39.38
CA ARG A 574 11.80 -5.76 39.40
C ARG A 574 10.91 -4.82 40.20
N GLY A 575 9.77 -4.41 39.64
CA GLY A 575 8.79 -3.55 40.25
C GLY A 575 9.19 -2.08 40.38
N GLN A 576 10.35 -1.69 39.82
CA GLN A 576 10.84 -0.32 39.83
C GLN A 576 10.35 0.46 38.62
N THR A 577 9.95 1.69 38.83
CA THR A 577 9.66 2.66 37.77
C THR A 577 10.89 3.53 37.52
N VAL A 578 11.47 3.44 36.34
CA VAL A 578 12.63 4.25 35.92
C VAL A 578 12.21 5.21 34.82
N ALA A 579 12.45 6.50 35.02
CA ALA A 579 12.23 7.53 34.01
C ALA A 579 13.51 7.87 33.26
N LEU A 580 13.48 7.88 31.92
CA LEU A 580 14.56 8.37 31.07
C LEU A 580 14.25 9.77 30.60
N VAL A 581 15.13 10.71 30.94
CA VAL A 581 15.03 12.12 30.59
C VAL A 581 16.23 12.55 29.75
N GLY A 582 16.06 13.53 28.87
CA GLY A 582 17.14 14.08 28.06
C GLY A 582 16.65 14.71 26.76
N ALA A 583 17.52 15.40 26.07
CA ALA A 583 17.21 16.10 24.82
C ALA A 583 16.64 15.14 23.74
N SER A 584 15.88 15.68 22.78
CA SER A 584 15.40 14.89 21.65
C SER A 584 16.58 14.29 20.87
N GLY A 585 16.45 13.03 20.44
CA GLY A 585 17.50 12.32 19.70
C GLY A 585 18.68 11.78 20.55
N CYS A 586 18.65 11.90 21.89
CA CYS A 586 19.72 11.35 22.74
C CYS A 586 19.71 9.82 22.94
N GLY A 587 18.71 9.10 22.38
CA GLY A 587 18.64 7.62 22.40
C GLY A 587 17.62 7.02 23.38
N LYS A 588 16.68 7.81 23.95
CA LYS A 588 15.66 7.33 24.90
C LYS A 588 14.76 6.25 24.27
N SER A 589 14.05 6.56 23.18
CA SER A 589 13.16 5.60 22.51
C SER A 589 13.92 4.41 21.93
N THR A 590 15.21 4.57 21.61
CA THR A 590 16.08 3.49 21.16
C THR A 590 16.25 2.42 22.24
N THR A 591 16.25 2.78 23.53
CA THR A 591 16.31 1.78 24.61
C THR A 591 15.06 0.88 24.64
N ILE A 592 13.87 1.45 24.41
CA ILE A 592 12.63 0.69 24.28
C ILE A 592 12.70 -0.28 23.10
N GLN A 593 13.15 0.20 21.93
CA GLN A 593 13.25 -0.61 20.72
C GLN A 593 14.21 -1.78 20.88
N LEU A 594 15.28 -1.62 21.67
CA LEU A 594 16.20 -2.71 22.01
C LEU A 594 15.60 -3.70 23.02
N ILE A 595 14.77 -3.27 23.98
CA ILE A 595 14.04 -4.16 24.91
C ILE A 595 13.00 -4.99 24.17
N GLU A 596 12.30 -4.39 23.19
CA GLU A 596 11.35 -5.10 22.31
C GLU A 596 12.07 -5.98 21.27
N ARG A 597 13.41 -5.88 21.20
CA ARG A 597 14.23 -6.56 20.19
C ARG A 597 13.75 -6.28 18.77
N PHE A 598 13.40 -5.01 18.48
CA PHE A 598 13.16 -4.55 17.11
C PHE A 598 14.47 -4.44 16.33
N TYR A 599 15.57 -4.23 17.06
CA TYR A 599 16.94 -4.23 16.61
C TYR A 599 17.81 -4.97 17.62
N ASP A 600 18.94 -5.52 17.18
CA ASP A 600 19.99 -6.03 18.05
C ASP A 600 21.08 -4.96 18.23
N ALA A 601 21.70 -4.91 19.42
CA ALA A 601 22.78 -3.97 19.71
C ALA A 601 24.05 -4.32 18.90
N ASP A 602 24.77 -3.30 18.41
CA ASP A 602 26.05 -3.48 17.71
C ASP A 602 27.13 -4.08 18.62
N SER A 603 27.14 -3.67 19.89
CA SER A 603 28.01 -4.26 20.93
C SER A 603 27.40 -4.06 22.31
N GLY A 604 27.83 -4.87 23.28
CA GLY A 604 27.23 -4.94 24.60
C GLY A 604 26.07 -5.93 24.66
N HIS A 605 25.36 -5.94 25.78
CA HIS A 605 24.30 -6.90 26.06
C HIS A 605 23.09 -6.19 26.68
N VAL A 606 21.90 -6.53 26.18
CA VAL A 606 20.62 -6.21 26.81
C VAL A 606 20.13 -7.49 27.48
N MET A 607 20.03 -7.46 28.80
CA MET A 607 19.65 -8.62 29.61
C MET A 607 18.24 -8.42 30.14
N LEU A 608 17.41 -9.45 30.04
CA LEU A 608 16.16 -9.57 30.75
C LEU A 608 16.31 -10.66 31.82
N ASP A 609 16.25 -10.25 33.08
CA ASP A 609 16.73 -11.03 34.20
C ASP A 609 18.18 -11.48 33.96
N ASP A 610 18.44 -12.79 33.94
CA ASP A 610 19.79 -13.36 33.72
C ASP A 610 20.05 -13.80 32.28
N ASN A 611 19.12 -13.52 31.34
CA ASN A 611 19.21 -13.97 29.95
C ASN A 611 19.49 -12.80 29.01
N ASP A 612 20.41 -12.98 28.06
CA ASP A 612 20.54 -12.05 26.94
C ASP A 612 19.28 -12.13 26.07
N ILE A 613 18.78 -10.98 25.67
CA ILE A 613 17.55 -10.89 24.85
C ILE A 613 17.69 -11.63 23.51
N ARG A 614 18.92 -11.79 23.01
CA ARG A 614 19.21 -12.51 21.77
C ARG A 614 18.98 -14.02 21.87
N ASP A 615 19.09 -14.59 23.09
CA ASP A 615 18.87 -16.01 23.36
C ASP A 615 17.39 -16.33 23.61
N LEU A 616 16.57 -15.31 23.86
CA LEU A 616 15.15 -15.46 24.16
C LEU A 616 14.31 -15.58 22.91
N ASN A 617 13.20 -16.37 23.01
CA ASN A 617 12.21 -16.42 21.94
C ASN A 617 11.46 -15.07 21.85
N PRO A 618 11.49 -14.35 20.70
CA PRO A 618 10.94 -13.03 20.60
C PRO A 618 9.44 -12.98 20.89
N HIS A 619 8.67 -13.94 20.40
CA HIS A 619 7.20 -13.98 20.60
C HIS A 619 6.85 -14.18 22.07
N HIS A 620 7.50 -15.14 22.74
CA HIS A 620 7.28 -15.42 24.17
C HIS A 620 7.75 -14.26 25.08
N THR A 621 8.83 -13.59 24.72
CA THR A 621 9.34 -12.41 25.45
C THR A 621 8.37 -11.24 25.34
N ARG A 622 7.97 -10.88 24.12
CA ARG A 622 7.03 -9.78 23.87
C ARG A 622 5.63 -10.05 24.43
N SER A 623 5.23 -11.31 24.64
CA SER A 623 3.95 -11.61 25.32
C SER A 623 3.93 -11.16 26.78
N GLN A 624 5.11 -11.01 27.43
CA GLN A 624 5.27 -10.59 28.81
C GLN A 624 5.61 -9.11 28.97
N ILE A 625 5.84 -8.40 27.85
CA ILE A 625 6.13 -6.96 27.79
C ILE A 625 4.94 -6.26 27.13
N ALA A 626 4.63 -5.05 27.57
CA ALA A 626 3.66 -4.21 26.88
C ALA A 626 4.26 -2.83 26.63
N LEU A 627 4.00 -2.31 25.42
CA LEU A 627 4.43 -0.99 24.96
C LEU A 627 3.20 -0.09 24.79
N VAL A 628 3.27 1.11 25.36
CA VAL A 628 2.36 2.22 25.05
C VAL A 628 3.18 3.28 24.32
N SER A 629 2.96 3.39 23.03
CA SER A 629 3.69 4.31 22.15
C SER A 629 3.11 5.73 22.18
N GLN A 630 3.87 6.68 21.70
CA GLN A 630 3.50 8.09 21.57
C GLN A 630 2.22 8.28 20.73
N GLU A 631 2.14 7.63 19.57
CA GLU A 631 0.96 7.60 18.72
C GLU A 631 0.43 6.16 18.63
N PRO A 632 -0.61 5.81 19.40
CA PRO A 632 -1.13 4.45 19.35
C PRO A 632 -1.89 4.17 18.07
N THR A 633 -1.56 3.06 17.42
CA THR A 633 -2.27 2.58 16.25
C THR A 633 -3.42 1.67 16.66
N LEU A 634 -4.64 2.02 16.25
CA LEU A 634 -5.82 1.18 16.35
C LEU A 634 -6.12 0.55 14.98
N PHE A 635 -6.59 -0.68 15.00
CA PHE A 635 -6.98 -1.42 13.80
C PHE A 635 -8.46 -1.18 13.48
N ASP A 636 -8.83 -1.33 12.21
CA ASP A 636 -10.21 -1.22 11.75
C ASP A 636 -11.04 -2.44 12.18
N CYS A 637 -11.37 -2.44 13.47
CA CYS A 637 -12.18 -3.46 14.12
C CYS A 637 -12.88 -2.84 15.34
N SER A 638 -13.63 -3.61 16.09
CA SER A 638 -14.34 -3.11 17.29
C SER A 638 -13.36 -2.68 18.40
N ILE A 639 -13.84 -1.87 19.35
CA ILE A 639 -13.07 -1.47 20.54
C ILE A 639 -12.65 -2.71 21.34
N ARG A 640 -13.56 -3.68 21.49
CA ARG A 640 -13.26 -4.95 22.17
C ARG A 640 -12.10 -5.67 21.49
N GLU A 641 -12.19 -5.87 20.17
CA GLU A 641 -11.14 -6.54 19.40
C GLU A 641 -9.82 -5.78 19.47
N ASN A 642 -9.84 -4.44 19.47
CA ASN A 642 -8.66 -3.63 19.66
C ASN A 642 -8.01 -3.82 21.04
N ILE A 643 -8.80 -3.94 22.13
CA ILE A 643 -8.28 -4.17 23.47
C ILE A 643 -7.64 -5.55 23.59
N ILE A 644 -8.28 -6.61 23.07
CA ILE A 644 -7.76 -7.98 23.14
C ILE A 644 -6.75 -8.31 22.04
N TYR A 645 -6.40 -7.37 21.18
CA TYR A 645 -5.55 -7.59 20.03
C TYR A 645 -4.19 -8.19 20.41
N GLY A 646 -3.86 -9.31 19.80
CA GLY A 646 -2.62 -10.05 20.09
C GLY A 646 -2.70 -11.03 21.28
N ILE A 647 -3.92 -11.34 21.77
CA ILE A 647 -4.16 -12.44 22.69
C ILE A 647 -4.86 -13.57 21.91
N GLU A 648 -4.28 -14.76 21.94
CA GLU A 648 -4.82 -15.93 21.20
C GLU A 648 -5.98 -16.61 21.96
N GLU A 649 -6.04 -16.44 23.27
CA GLU A 649 -7.08 -17.00 24.11
C GLU A 649 -8.39 -16.22 24.03
N ASN A 650 -9.51 -16.91 24.23
CA ASN A 650 -10.79 -16.24 24.33
C ASN A 650 -10.88 -15.47 25.67
N VAL A 651 -10.77 -14.14 25.60
CA VAL A 651 -10.78 -13.27 26.77
C VAL A 651 -12.22 -13.01 27.21
N GLU A 652 -12.52 -13.30 28.49
CA GLU A 652 -13.81 -13.01 29.11
C GLU A 652 -14.08 -11.50 29.11
N GLN A 653 -15.34 -11.12 28.90
CA GLN A 653 -15.74 -9.71 28.86
C GLN A 653 -15.39 -8.95 30.13
N GLU A 654 -15.53 -9.59 31.32
CA GLU A 654 -15.16 -8.99 32.58
C GLU A 654 -13.67 -8.57 32.65
N ARG A 655 -12.77 -9.36 32.04
CA ARG A 655 -11.34 -9.04 31.98
C ARG A 655 -11.08 -7.82 31.08
N VAL A 656 -11.83 -7.71 29.98
CA VAL A 656 -11.77 -6.55 29.06
C VAL A 656 -12.27 -5.29 29.78
N GLU A 657 -13.41 -5.38 30.47
CA GLU A 657 -14.00 -4.25 31.22
C GLU A 657 -13.10 -3.81 32.37
N ARG A 658 -12.49 -4.75 33.08
CA ARG A 658 -11.52 -4.44 34.14
C ARG A 658 -10.31 -3.66 33.59
N ALA A 659 -9.76 -4.09 32.44
CA ALA A 659 -8.67 -3.38 31.80
C ALA A 659 -9.10 -1.98 31.30
N ALA A 660 -10.32 -1.85 30.79
CA ALA A 660 -10.88 -0.58 30.36
C ALA A 660 -11.15 0.39 31.53
N LYS A 661 -11.57 -0.14 32.71
CA LYS A 661 -11.73 0.65 33.93
C LYS A 661 -10.40 1.17 34.44
N LEU A 662 -9.37 0.31 34.48
CA LEU A 662 -8.01 0.71 34.86
C LEU A 662 -7.42 1.75 33.89
N ALA A 663 -7.81 1.72 32.63
CA ALA A 663 -7.39 2.70 31.63
C ALA A 663 -8.30 3.94 31.54
N ASN A 664 -9.24 4.14 32.48
CA ASN A 664 -10.16 5.27 32.50
C ASN A 664 -10.96 5.47 31.20
N VAL A 665 -11.31 4.38 30.48
CA VAL A 665 -12.01 4.46 29.19
C VAL A 665 -13.36 3.73 29.19
N HIS A 666 -13.68 2.97 30.25
CA HIS A 666 -14.90 2.18 30.34
C HIS A 666 -16.18 3.02 30.18
N ASP A 667 -16.31 4.12 30.92
CA ASP A 667 -17.50 4.97 30.89
C ASP A 667 -17.72 5.61 29.53
N PHE A 668 -16.63 6.01 28.87
CA PHE A 668 -16.71 6.48 27.49
C PHE A 668 -17.22 5.37 26.56
N ILE A 669 -16.69 4.15 26.66
CA ILE A 669 -17.10 3.02 25.80
C ILE A 669 -18.58 2.69 26.08
N ALA A 670 -19.01 2.65 27.34
CA ALA A 670 -20.38 2.37 27.74
C ALA A 670 -21.38 3.44 27.25
N SER A 671 -20.93 4.68 27.04
CA SER A 671 -21.75 5.77 26.50
C SER A 671 -21.98 5.68 24.98
N LEU A 672 -21.22 4.83 24.28
CA LEU A 672 -21.36 4.66 22.82
C LEU A 672 -22.59 3.78 22.50
N PRO A 673 -23.25 4.01 21.35
CA PRO A 673 -24.47 3.27 20.96
C PRO A 673 -24.31 1.74 20.92
N TYR A 674 -23.11 1.26 20.55
CA TYR A 674 -22.78 -0.17 20.45
C TYR A 674 -21.77 -0.60 21.51
N GLY A 675 -21.44 0.27 22.49
CA GLY A 675 -20.51 -0.05 23.57
C GLY A 675 -19.16 -0.57 23.04
N TYR A 676 -18.74 -1.72 23.55
CA TYR A 676 -17.49 -2.39 23.15
C TYR A 676 -17.47 -2.90 21.72
N ASP A 677 -18.61 -3.09 21.07
CA ASP A 677 -18.71 -3.56 19.68
C ASP A 677 -18.65 -2.40 18.66
N THR A 678 -18.46 -1.16 19.15
CA THR A 678 -18.29 0.01 18.29
C THR A 678 -17.02 -0.12 17.45
N ASN A 679 -17.13 -0.04 16.11
CA ASN A 679 -15.98 -0.03 15.21
C ASN A 679 -15.29 1.35 15.25
N VAL A 680 -13.96 1.35 15.33
CA VAL A 680 -13.16 2.59 15.46
C VAL A 680 -12.76 3.19 14.12
N GLY A 681 -12.96 2.48 13.01
CA GLY A 681 -12.49 2.85 11.65
C GLY A 681 -10.99 2.76 11.47
N GLU A 682 -10.53 3.03 10.23
CA GLU A 682 -9.10 3.02 9.92
C GLU A 682 -8.32 3.94 10.86
N ARG A 683 -7.30 3.38 11.53
CA ARG A 683 -6.43 4.07 12.50
C ARG A 683 -7.21 4.82 13.61
N GLY A 684 -8.44 4.41 13.89
CA GLY A 684 -9.25 5.05 14.92
C GLY A 684 -9.64 6.50 14.60
N THR A 685 -9.86 6.84 13.34
CA THR A 685 -10.16 8.23 12.91
C THR A 685 -11.38 8.85 13.57
N GLN A 686 -12.27 8.04 14.15
CA GLN A 686 -13.48 8.49 14.85
C GLN A 686 -13.25 8.86 16.32
N LEU A 687 -12.03 8.65 16.87
CA LEU A 687 -11.69 8.83 18.26
C LEU A 687 -10.73 10.01 18.45
N SER A 688 -10.84 10.70 19.60
CA SER A 688 -9.85 11.71 19.99
C SER A 688 -8.50 11.05 20.36
N GLY A 689 -7.41 11.84 20.35
CA GLY A 689 -6.08 11.36 20.75
C GLY A 689 -6.06 10.71 22.13
N GLY A 690 -6.67 11.34 23.12
CA GLY A 690 -6.77 10.80 24.48
C GLY A 690 -7.62 9.54 24.60
N GLN A 691 -8.66 9.38 23.77
CA GLN A 691 -9.46 8.16 23.72
C GLN A 691 -8.67 7.00 23.11
N LYS A 692 -7.94 7.24 22.00
CA LYS A 692 -7.03 6.25 21.40
C LYS A 692 -5.98 5.79 22.40
N GLN A 693 -5.36 6.73 23.10
CA GLN A 693 -4.33 6.44 24.08
C GLN A 693 -4.84 5.54 25.21
N ARG A 694 -6.03 5.85 25.78
CA ARG A 694 -6.63 5.04 26.84
C ARG A 694 -7.05 3.64 26.36
N ILE A 695 -7.50 3.49 25.12
CA ILE A 695 -7.75 2.16 24.53
C ILE A 695 -6.43 1.38 24.36
N ALA A 696 -5.34 2.04 23.96
CA ALA A 696 -4.03 1.40 23.87
C ALA A 696 -3.48 1.00 25.25
N ILE A 697 -3.71 1.81 26.29
CA ILE A 697 -3.39 1.43 27.69
C ILE A 697 -4.22 0.22 28.10
N ALA A 698 -5.52 0.18 27.81
CA ALA A 698 -6.36 -1.00 28.09
C ALA A 698 -5.84 -2.26 27.38
N ARG A 699 -5.40 -2.13 26.09
CA ARG A 699 -4.73 -3.19 25.31
C ARG A 699 -3.45 -3.69 25.99
N ALA A 700 -2.66 -2.79 26.56
CA ALA A 700 -1.46 -3.15 27.29
C ALA A 700 -1.80 -3.89 28.60
N LEU A 701 -2.80 -3.42 29.36
CA LEU A 701 -3.17 -3.93 30.67
C LEU A 701 -3.89 -5.29 30.64
N VAL A 702 -4.72 -5.54 29.62
CA VAL A 702 -5.45 -6.81 29.50
C VAL A 702 -4.52 -8.01 29.41
N ARG A 703 -3.29 -7.83 28.93
CA ARG A 703 -2.23 -8.85 28.83
C ARG A 703 -1.58 -9.16 30.19
N ASN A 704 -1.75 -8.31 31.18
CA ASN A 704 -1.10 -8.36 32.49
C ASN A 704 0.42 -8.53 32.40
N PRO A 705 1.13 -7.58 31.75
CA PRO A 705 2.56 -7.67 31.48
C PRO A 705 3.40 -7.57 32.75
N LYS A 706 4.60 -8.16 32.75
CA LYS A 706 5.61 -8.00 33.80
C LYS A 706 6.39 -6.70 33.64
N ILE A 707 6.61 -6.29 32.39
CA ILE A 707 7.35 -5.09 32.04
C ILE A 707 6.43 -4.18 31.24
N LEU A 708 6.34 -2.91 31.61
CA LEU A 708 5.57 -1.89 30.93
C LEU A 708 6.51 -0.81 30.40
N LEU A 709 6.46 -0.57 29.10
CA LEU A 709 7.26 0.43 28.40
C LEU A 709 6.33 1.59 27.97
N LEU A 710 6.66 2.80 28.39
CA LEU A 710 5.88 4.01 28.11
C LEU A 710 6.74 5.00 27.33
N ASP A 711 6.43 5.22 26.06
CA ASP A 711 7.14 6.15 25.18
C ASP A 711 6.30 7.40 24.92
N GLU A 712 6.56 8.48 25.64
CA GLU A 712 5.91 9.79 25.50
C GLU A 712 4.37 9.76 25.44
N ALA A 713 3.76 8.89 26.24
CA ALA A 713 2.34 8.55 26.15
C ALA A 713 1.34 9.73 26.38
N THR A 714 1.82 10.92 26.76
CA THR A 714 0.99 12.11 27.03
C THR A 714 1.33 13.34 26.17
N SER A 715 2.31 13.24 25.23
CA SER A 715 2.91 14.41 24.56
C SER A 715 1.95 15.20 23.65
N ALA A 716 0.98 14.54 23.03
CA ALA A 716 0.07 15.11 22.03
C ALA A 716 -1.38 15.32 22.55
N LEU A 717 -1.57 15.46 23.86
CA LEU A 717 -2.90 15.52 24.46
C LEU A 717 -3.23 16.92 25.01
N ASP A 718 -4.52 17.27 24.96
CA ASP A 718 -5.07 18.42 25.66
C ASP A 718 -5.04 18.20 27.17
N THR A 719 -5.02 19.26 27.96
CA THR A 719 -4.81 19.21 29.43
C THR A 719 -5.82 18.31 30.17
N GLU A 720 -7.08 18.28 29.74
CA GLU A 720 -8.11 17.43 30.38
C GLU A 720 -7.90 15.95 30.06
N SER A 721 -7.62 15.63 28.79
CA SER A 721 -7.30 14.26 28.33
C SER A 721 -5.98 13.78 28.93
N GLU A 722 -4.97 14.66 29.06
CA GLU A 722 -3.68 14.36 29.69
C GLU A 722 -3.85 13.87 31.11
N LYS A 723 -4.61 14.60 31.94
CA LYS A 723 -4.85 14.20 33.34
C LYS A 723 -5.47 12.82 33.45
N MET A 724 -6.49 12.53 32.62
CA MET A 724 -7.15 11.22 32.62
C MET A 724 -6.21 10.10 32.14
N VAL A 725 -5.34 10.39 31.17
CA VAL A 725 -4.35 9.42 30.68
C VAL A 725 -3.26 9.20 31.72
N GLN A 726 -2.79 10.28 32.40
CA GLN A 726 -1.79 10.16 33.46
C GLN A 726 -2.30 9.34 34.65
N GLU A 727 -3.54 9.54 35.10
CA GLU A 727 -4.17 8.74 36.13
C GLU A 727 -4.25 7.25 35.73
N ALA A 728 -4.58 6.96 34.46
CA ALA A 728 -4.59 5.60 33.92
C ALA A 728 -3.18 4.98 33.87
N LEU A 729 -2.15 5.76 33.52
CA LEU A 729 -0.76 5.32 33.51
C LEU A 729 -0.24 5.04 34.92
N ASP A 730 -0.58 5.86 35.90
CA ASP A 730 -0.16 5.67 37.27
C ASP A 730 -0.77 4.37 37.86
N GLN A 731 -2.06 4.10 37.61
CA GLN A 731 -2.68 2.82 37.91
C GLN A 731 -2.04 1.63 37.19
N ALA A 732 -1.62 1.86 35.92
CA ALA A 732 -1.00 0.82 35.11
C ALA A 732 0.40 0.43 35.62
N ARG A 733 1.13 1.31 36.31
CA ARG A 733 2.47 1.06 36.87
C ARG A 733 2.48 0.14 38.07
N GLU A 734 1.40 0.10 38.83
CA GLU A 734 1.34 -0.63 40.10
C GLU A 734 1.69 -2.12 39.93
N GLY A 735 2.68 -2.58 40.70
CA GLY A 735 3.13 -3.97 40.73
C GLY A 735 3.92 -4.45 39.50
N ARG A 736 4.36 -3.55 38.60
CA ARG A 736 5.10 -3.87 37.38
C ARG A 736 6.43 -3.14 37.33
N THR A 737 7.37 -3.69 36.56
CA THR A 737 8.60 -2.97 36.22
C THR A 737 8.28 -2.00 35.07
N CYS A 738 8.57 -0.71 35.24
CA CYS A 738 8.22 0.30 34.28
C CYS A 738 9.44 1.06 33.79
N LEU A 739 9.52 1.26 32.47
CA LEU A 739 10.45 2.20 31.85
C LEU A 739 9.65 3.29 31.17
N VAL A 740 9.84 4.52 31.62
CA VAL A 740 9.08 5.69 31.17
C VAL A 740 10.02 6.64 30.43
N ILE A 741 9.66 6.98 29.21
CA ILE A 741 10.29 8.09 28.48
C ILE A 741 9.31 9.25 28.53
N ALA A 742 9.72 10.35 29.15
CA ALA A 742 8.87 11.51 29.30
C ALA A 742 9.59 12.79 28.94
N HIS A 743 8.84 13.71 28.35
CA HIS A 743 9.23 15.09 28.11
C HIS A 743 8.54 16.07 29.09
N ARG A 744 7.63 15.58 29.93
CA ARG A 744 6.89 16.38 30.92
C ARG A 744 7.27 15.97 32.33
N LEU A 745 7.46 16.97 33.21
CA LEU A 745 7.84 16.74 34.59
C LEU A 745 6.77 15.96 35.35
N SER A 746 5.48 16.23 35.07
CA SER A 746 4.34 15.54 35.67
C SER A 746 4.37 14.01 35.52
N SER A 747 4.97 13.50 34.45
CA SER A 747 5.04 12.06 34.19
C SER A 747 6.20 11.35 34.91
N ILE A 748 7.17 12.09 35.44
CA ILE A 748 8.40 11.55 36.04
C ILE A 748 8.47 11.73 37.56
N VAL A 749 7.73 12.67 38.14
CA VAL A 749 7.77 13.00 39.58
C VAL A 749 7.55 11.77 40.48
N ASN A 750 6.69 10.84 40.04
CA ASN A 750 6.38 9.61 40.80
C ASN A 750 7.25 8.41 40.40
N SER A 751 8.44 8.65 39.81
CA SER A 751 9.36 7.58 39.41
C SER A 751 10.34 7.27 40.53
N ASP A 752 10.65 5.97 40.76
CA ASP A 752 11.61 5.53 41.78
C ASP A 752 13.05 5.94 41.46
N VAL A 753 13.35 6.09 40.16
CA VAL A 753 14.66 6.51 39.66
C VAL A 753 14.51 7.36 38.42
N ILE A 754 15.21 8.45 38.36
CA ILE A 754 15.34 9.29 37.19
C ILE A 754 16.76 9.11 36.61
N ALA A 755 16.88 8.81 35.34
CA ALA A 755 18.16 8.66 34.64
C ALA A 755 18.25 9.66 33.49
N VAL A 756 19.23 10.53 33.54
CA VAL A 756 19.46 11.56 32.51
C VAL A 756 20.36 10.98 31.42
N VAL A 757 19.83 10.96 30.21
CA VAL A 757 20.54 10.47 29.02
C VAL A 757 21.06 11.65 28.19
N GLN A 758 22.38 11.68 27.98
CA GLN A 758 23.02 12.66 27.11
C GLN A 758 23.98 11.94 26.13
N LYS A 759 23.81 12.22 24.83
CA LYS A 759 24.66 11.62 23.77
C LYS A 759 24.79 10.09 23.87
N GLY A 760 23.71 9.41 24.23
CA GLY A 760 23.67 7.94 24.28
C GLY A 760 24.34 7.29 25.49
N VAL A 761 24.62 8.06 26.55
CA VAL A 761 25.11 7.56 27.82
C VAL A 761 24.29 8.14 28.98
N ILE A 762 24.24 7.46 30.11
CA ILE A 762 23.63 8.00 31.33
C ILE A 762 24.68 8.87 32.04
N VAL A 763 24.34 10.14 32.26
CA VAL A 763 25.23 11.13 32.90
C VAL A 763 24.91 11.25 34.39
N GLU A 764 23.64 11.17 34.74
CA GLU A 764 23.14 11.30 36.11
C GLU A 764 22.07 10.26 36.39
N LYS A 765 21.99 9.77 37.61
CA LYS A 765 20.99 8.83 38.08
C LYS A 765 20.68 9.12 39.55
N GLY A 766 19.44 9.42 39.84
CA GLY A 766 18.97 9.74 41.21
C GLY A 766 17.58 9.22 41.48
#